data_332e40ce108c0156dcdcde72610cc43a
#
_entry.id   332e40ce108c0156dcdcde72610cc43a
#
_cell.length_a   1.000
_cell.length_b   1.000
_cell.length_c   1.000
_cell.angle_alpha   90.00
_cell.angle_beta   90.00
_cell.angle_gamma   90.00
#
_symmetry.space_group_name_H-M   'P 1'
#
loop_
_entity.id
_entity.type
_entity.pdbx_description
1 polymer ?
#
loop_
_entity_poly.entity_id
_entity_poly.type
_entity_poly.pdbx_seq_one_letter_code
_entity_poly.pdbx_strand_id
1 'polypeptide(L)'
;MRTKVLILMFLLGFIIEYPIYSQEHNGRTYTVKGTYNLVEFIEMLKEKTDCKIAYKESDVKKGKKISIDYKNTPIDVILKNVLKKYGLTFIQQGDRIIIKQEYIHSEGGIRGAVKNKLSLKPLEYVNVILLDANNNQIDGTSTDSCGTFKFPNLKVGRYLIKASMLGYTSVLSDYIIVTSTKTSNLELFLEENSENIDEVTIIASTPRNYPQNIMSLTGGRILSIEETNRFAGNFDDPTRLASSFAGITSGSVNSNAMEIRGNSPQFAQWRMEGIETPNLSHYADMSGLGGGILTGLSLQTMANSDFYYGAYPAEYSNSLSGIFNMKMRNGNTTDFAHAVQLGIWGFDLSSEGPINKKSGSSYLFNYRYSYSGLADKISGSDEGLNYQDLAFKINLPTKKLGTFTFWGIGLLDKIIQRPEDDPKQWETSMERQEQKADFQKGAIGMAHTLSWNDNTYLRSNIGITFSGTKAENHIYDNELNRIPVAFATKHETNLQINTFINKRFNAFHTNRTGISYTGIFYDLNFNISPNIGLFYPMECYAYGEGQNNVLYIYSNSLFQLTNKLKMNVGVGTQYIDLNKAWTIEPRLSFKWNFHPKQYLSFGYGLSGRRERIEYYYTYVPNQKDIDNTRLGMGKTHQLNLTYDWMITNNLNLRIEPYFQYLYNIPVQENSSFSIINFNAFILDKQLASTGKGKNYGIDISLEHYLKKGWYWMLNGSLFKSKYMGGDNIWRNSRMDRGFVVKALAGKEWTLGKKGNKILGVNVKLTYQGGERYSPIDYIESEKNHLIEVDETKAYSLQLPPSFISDLSINYRINKEKVSHEFSFQLLNLNGFKNTYYQYNILTNQVEKKHSASLVPNIRYKLFF
;
A
#
# COMPACT_ATOMS: atom_id res chain seq x y z
N MET A 1 38.19 -5.78 10.69
CA MET A 1 37.35 -6.98 10.98
C MET A 1 37.04 -7.22 12.45
N ARG A 2 37.74 -6.63 13.43
CA ARG A 2 37.46 -6.81 14.87
C ARG A 2 36.40 -5.88 15.49
N THR A 3 36.06 -4.80 14.85
CA THR A 3 35.09 -3.79 15.40
C THR A 3 33.63 -4.10 15.01
N LYS A 4 33.38 -4.89 13.98
CA LYS A 4 32.03 -5.26 13.53
C LYS A 4 31.39 -6.42 14.31
N VAL A 5 32.21 -7.21 15.03
CA VAL A 5 31.75 -8.33 15.85
C VAL A 5 31.29 -7.85 17.24
N LEU A 6 31.82 -6.72 17.71
CA LEU A 6 31.45 -6.18 19.03
C LEU A 6 30.02 -5.58 19.07
N ILE A 7 29.50 -5.08 17.94
CA ILE A 7 28.14 -4.52 17.88
C ILE A 7 27.07 -5.62 17.89
N LEU A 8 27.38 -6.79 17.34
CA LEU A 8 26.46 -7.94 17.36
C LEU A 8 26.37 -8.60 18.75
N MET A 9 27.41 -8.53 19.57
CA MET A 9 27.41 -9.03 20.96
C MET A 9 26.73 -8.09 21.96
N PHE A 10 26.63 -6.78 21.66
CA PHE A 10 25.94 -5.83 22.54
C PHE A 10 24.42 -5.89 22.43
N LEU A 11 23.87 -6.46 21.35
CA LEU A 11 22.43 -6.65 21.15
C LEU A 11 21.88 -7.94 21.76
N LEU A 12 22.72 -8.85 22.22
CA LEU A 12 22.34 -10.12 22.86
C LEU A 12 22.43 -10.11 24.40
N GLY A 13 22.83 -9.00 25.00
CA GLY A 13 23.18 -8.92 26.42
C GLY A 13 22.12 -8.40 27.38
N PHE A 14 20.89 -8.13 26.96
CA PHE A 14 19.82 -7.69 27.88
C PHE A 14 18.71 -8.74 28.02
N ILE A 15 19.04 -9.86 28.66
CA ILE A 15 18.01 -10.69 29.29
C ILE A 15 17.95 -10.22 30.76
N ILE A 16 16.99 -9.36 31.04
CA ILE A 16 16.68 -8.93 32.40
C ILE A 16 15.81 -10.03 33.02
N GLU A 17 16.36 -10.73 34.01
CA GLU A 17 15.62 -11.61 34.90
C GLU A 17 14.67 -10.76 35.75
N TYR A 18 13.37 -10.99 35.63
CA TYR A 18 12.40 -10.48 36.60
C TYR A 18 12.20 -11.47 37.73
N PRO A 19 12.09 -11.00 38.97
CA PRO A 19 11.87 -11.90 40.11
C PRO A 19 10.48 -12.54 40.04
N ILE A 20 10.44 -13.84 40.15
CA ILE A 20 9.23 -14.64 40.27
C ILE A 20 8.69 -14.43 41.70
N TYR A 21 7.53 -13.79 41.83
CA TYR A 21 6.80 -13.78 43.09
C TYR A 21 6.32 -15.20 43.40
N SER A 22 6.82 -15.80 44.44
CA SER A 22 6.33 -17.07 45.01
C SER A 22 4.98 -16.81 45.68
N GLN A 23 3.93 -17.48 45.20
CA GLN A 23 2.68 -17.59 45.95
C GLN A 23 2.89 -18.55 47.12
N GLU A 24 2.41 -18.15 48.33
CA GLU A 24 2.43 -18.99 49.52
C GLU A 24 1.69 -20.31 49.30
N HIS A 25 2.38 -21.40 49.45
CA HIS A 25 1.80 -22.74 49.39
C HIS A 25 1.01 -23.03 50.71
N ASN A 26 -0.27 -23.32 50.59
CA ASN A 26 -0.99 -24.07 51.65
C ASN A 26 -0.37 -25.47 51.74
N GLY A 27 0.36 -25.75 52.79
CA GLY A 27 1.29 -26.87 52.96
C GLY A 27 0.68 -28.29 52.93
N ARG A 28 -0.48 -28.54 52.31
CA ARG A 28 -1.07 -29.89 52.18
C ARG A 28 -0.62 -30.55 50.90
N THR A 29 0.01 -31.71 51.00
CA THR A 29 0.43 -32.54 49.85
C THR A 29 -0.45 -33.77 49.73
N TYR A 30 -0.62 -34.24 48.50
CA TYR A 30 -1.49 -35.36 48.16
C TYR A 30 -0.74 -36.43 47.35
N THR A 31 -1.12 -37.70 47.59
CA THR A 31 -0.62 -38.82 46.78
C THR A 31 -1.74 -39.33 45.92
N VAL A 32 -1.55 -39.27 44.59
CA VAL A 32 -2.54 -39.65 43.61
C VAL A 32 -1.90 -40.50 42.53
N LYS A 33 -2.43 -41.76 42.38
CA LYS A 33 -1.97 -42.70 41.35
C LYS A 33 -3.17 -43.33 40.64
N GLY A 34 -3.12 -43.43 39.32
CA GLY A 34 -4.17 -44.08 38.57
C GLY A 34 -4.24 -43.57 37.11
N THR A 35 -5.20 -44.13 36.37
CA THR A 35 -5.50 -43.69 34.99
C THR A 35 -6.94 -43.17 34.92
N TYR A 36 -7.09 -41.89 34.63
CA TYR A 36 -8.36 -41.17 34.72
C TYR A 36 -8.63 -40.41 33.43
N ASN A 37 -9.91 -40.27 33.04
CA ASN A 37 -10.32 -39.16 32.22
C ASN A 37 -10.45 -37.90 33.07
N LEU A 38 -10.64 -36.72 32.44
CA LEU A 38 -10.63 -35.44 33.16
C LEU A 38 -11.78 -35.32 34.19
N VAL A 39 -12.94 -35.85 33.91
CA VAL A 39 -14.09 -35.83 34.84
C VAL A 39 -13.81 -36.73 36.00
N GLU A 40 -13.40 -38.00 35.76
CA GLU A 40 -13.00 -38.95 36.77
C GLU A 40 -11.88 -38.40 37.69
N PHE A 41 -10.94 -37.67 37.10
CA PHE A 41 -9.86 -37.02 37.85
C PHE A 41 -10.38 -35.90 38.77
N ILE A 42 -11.27 -35.03 38.28
CA ILE A 42 -11.85 -33.97 39.10
C ILE A 42 -12.68 -34.51 40.24
N GLU A 43 -13.51 -35.52 39.98
CA GLU A 43 -14.35 -36.18 41.05
C GLU A 43 -13.46 -36.85 42.07
N MET A 44 -12.42 -37.57 41.65
CA MET A 44 -11.45 -38.17 42.58
C MET A 44 -10.74 -37.10 43.46
N LEU A 45 -10.43 -35.91 42.87
CA LEU A 45 -9.86 -34.80 43.65
C LEU A 45 -10.86 -34.23 44.65
N LYS A 46 -12.13 -34.09 44.32
CA LYS A 46 -13.20 -33.67 45.23
C LYS A 46 -13.34 -34.61 46.43
N GLU A 47 -13.22 -35.91 46.19
CA GLU A 47 -13.29 -36.93 47.27
C GLU A 47 -12.05 -36.97 48.15
N LYS A 48 -10.85 -36.71 47.58
CA LYS A 48 -9.58 -36.79 48.33
C LYS A 48 -9.14 -35.49 48.97
N THR A 49 -9.79 -34.39 48.62
CA THR A 49 -9.42 -33.06 49.10
C THR A 49 -10.65 -32.31 49.61
N ASP A 50 -10.47 -31.42 50.57
CA ASP A 50 -11.54 -30.53 51.06
C ASP A 50 -11.85 -29.39 50.10
N CYS A 51 -11.34 -29.45 48.85
CA CYS A 51 -11.48 -28.35 47.87
C CYS A 51 -12.82 -28.42 47.13
N LYS A 52 -13.52 -27.31 47.05
CA LYS A 52 -14.72 -27.12 46.27
C LYS A 52 -14.35 -26.78 44.82
N ILE A 53 -14.40 -27.77 43.92
CA ILE A 53 -13.98 -27.63 42.54
C ILE A 53 -15.21 -27.35 41.66
N ALA A 54 -15.24 -26.18 41.01
CA ALA A 54 -16.25 -25.77 40.06
C ALA A 54 -15.67 -25.71 38.64
N TYR A 55 -16.45 -26.11 37.64
CA TYR A 55 -16.10 -26.04 36.22
C TYR A 55 -17.34 -25.92 35.36
N LYS A 56 -17.20 -25.42 34.16
CA LYS A 56 -18.23 -25.38 33.13
C LYS A 56 -18.21 -26.69 32.36
N GLU A 57 -19.37 -27.38 32.29
CA GLU A 57 -19.47 -28.72 31.72
C GLU A 57 -19.01 -28.77 30.25
N SER A 58 -19.24 -27.68 29.49
CA SER A 58 -18.77 -27.55 28.10
C SER A 58 -17.24 -27.50 27.96
N ASP A 59 -16.51 -27.12 29.00
CA ASP A 59 -15.07 -26.98 29.00
C ASP A 59 -14.34 -28.27 29.35
N VAL A 60 -15.05 -29.17 30.11
CA VAL A 60 -14.53 -30.45 30.57
C VAL A 60 -15.11 -31.56 29.69
N LYS A 61 -14.70 -31.66 28.43
CA LYS A 61 -15.13 -32.77 27.56
C LYS A 61 -14.50 -34.10 28.00
N LYS A 62 -15.24 -35.22 27.88
CA LYS A 62 -14.74 -36.59 28.07
C LYS A 62 -13.56 -36.82 27.10
N GLY A 63 -12.34 -36.58 27.54
CA GLY A 63 -11.12 -36.71 26.76
C GLY A 63 -10.41 -38.04 26.96
N LYS A 64 -9.27 -38.20 26.27
CA LYS A 64 -8.38 -39.37 26.39
C LYS A 64 -7.92 -39.54 27.84
N LYS A 65 -7.96 -40.79 28.38
CA LYS A 65 -7.46 -41.11 29.74
C LYS A 65 -5.95 -40.79 29.82
N ILE A 66 -5.54 -40.24 30.96
CA ILE A 66 -4.15 -40.01 31.30
C ILE A 66 -3.72 -40.83 32.52
N SER A 67 -2.52 -41.36 32.51
CA SER A 67 -1.92 -42.01 33.68
C SER A 67 -1.16 -40.95 34.49
N ILE A 68 -1.37 -40.95 35.81
CA ILE A 68 -0.75 -40.01 36.75
C ILE A 68 -0.16 -40.82 37.90
N ASP A 69 0.98 -40.38 38.39
CA ASP A 69 1.65 -40.92 39.59
C ASP A 69 2.33 -39.75 40.33
N TYR A 70 1.65 -39.18 41.33
CA TYR A 70 2.13 -38.08 42.13
C TYR A 70 2.22 -38.55 43.59
N LYS A 71 3.37 -38.38 44.26
CA LYS A 71 3.58 -38.69 45.65
C LYS A 71 3.87 -37.44 46.44
N ASN A 72 3.16 -37.19 47.54
CA ASN A 72 3.37 -36.04 48.42
C ASN A 72 3.51 -34.71 47.64
N THR A 73 2.64 -34.49 46.67
CA THR A 73 2.71 -33.33 45.76
C THR A 73 1.59 -32.33 46.10
N PRO A 74 1.85 -31.01 46.11
CA PRO A 74 0.83 -29.99 46.33
C PRO A 74 -0.26 -30.04 45.24
N ILE A 75 -1.52 -29.73 45.63
CA ILE A 75 -2.68 -29.84 44.74
C ILE A 75 -2.58 -28.93 43.51
N ASP A 76 -2.04 -27.74 43.68
CA ASP A 76 -1.81 -26.74 42.61
C ASP A 76 -0.85 -27.29 41.55
N VAL A 77 0.20 -27.98 41.93
CA VAL A 77 1.15 -28.64 41.03
C VAL A 77 0.50 -29.77 40.25
N ILE A 78 -0.30 -30.62 40.95
CA ILE A 78 -1.04 -31.71 40.33
C ILE A 78 -2.02 -31.16 39.32
N LEU A 79 -2.84 -30.19 39.72
CA LEU A 79 -3.82 -29.54 38.84
C LEU A 79 -3.16 -28.89 37.63
N LYS A 80 -2.09 -28.11 37.85
CA LYS A 80 -1.35 -27.44 36.76
C LYS A 80 -0.85 -28.42 35.71
N ASN A 81 -0.27 -29.53 36.13
CA ASN A 81 0.30 -30.54 35.22
C ASN A 81 -0.79 -31.34 34.46
N VAL A 82 -1.89 -31.68 35.14
CA VAL A 82 -2.98 -32.46 34.57
C VAL A 82 -3.83 -31.58 33.64
N LEU A 83 -4.28 -30.42 34.10
CA LEU A 83 -5.14 -29.54 33.36
C LEU A 83 -4.48 -29.00 32.08
N LYS A 84 -3.16 -28.75 32.16
CA LYS A 84 -2.38 -28.32 30.97
C LYS A 84 -2.46 -29.30 29.80
N LYS A 85 -2.55 -30.62 30.05
CA LYS A 85 -2.70 -31.65 29.02
C LYS A 85 -4.05 -31.56 28.28
N TYR A 86 -5.04 -30.91 28.89
CA TYR A 86 -6.39 -30.68 28.33
C TYR A 86 -6.60 -29.24 27.85
N GLY A 87 -5.60 -28.36 27.94
CA GLY A 87 -5.72 -26.95 27.65
C GLY A 87 -6.58 -26.18 28.64
N LEU A 88 -6.55 -26.60 29.90
CA LEU A 88 -7.26 -25.99 31.02
C LEU A 88 -6.30 -25.42 32.05
N THR A 89 -6.75 -24.44 32.79
CA THR A 89 -6.09 -23.82 33.95
C THR A 89 -7.09 -23.69 35.09
N PHE A 90 -6.63 -23.25 36.27
CA PHE A 90 -7.50 -23.05 37.42
C PHE A 90 -7.17 -21.75 38.15
N ILE A 91 -8.15 -21.24 38.87
CA ILE A 91 -8.00 -20.17 39.86
C ILE A 91 -8.31 -20.82 41.22
N GLN A 92 -7.43 -20.62 42.21
CA GLN A 92 -7.64 -21.07 43.56
C GLN A 92 -7.78 -19.87 44.51
N GLN A 93 -8.83 -19.85 45.32
CA GLN A 93 -9.06 -18.88 46.39
C GLN A 93 -9.43 -19.66 47.67
N GLY A 94 -8.47 -19.89 48.51
CA GLY A 94 -8.63 -20.75 49.67
C GLY A 94 -8.94 -22.20 49.28
N ASP A 95 -10.08 -22.72 49.74
CA ASP A 95 -10.59 -24.06 49.44
C ASP A 95 -11.36 -24.17 48.11
N ARG A 96 -11.59 -23.02 47.40
CA ARG A 96 -12.35 -22.99 46.15
C ARG A 96 -11.40 -23.00 44.96
N ILE A 97 -11.63 -23.95 44.04
CA ILE A 97 -10.90 -24.10 42.80
C ILE A 97 -11.90 -23.97 41.64
N ILE A 98 -11.63 -23.04 40.72
CA ILE A 98 -12.45 -22.85 39.50
C ILE A 98 -11.59 -23.27 38.33
N ILE A 99 -11.96 -24.36 37.65
CA ILE A 99 -11.31 -24.82 36.41
C ILE A 99 -11.91 -24.08 35.24
N LYS A 100 -11.04 -23.50 34.42
CA LYS A 100 -11.44 -22.80 33.20
C LYS A 100 -10.49 -23.17 32.07
N GLN A 101 -10.89 -22.91 30.84
CA GLN A 101 -9.98 -23.05 29.69
C GLN A 101 -8.70 -22.26 29.92
N GLU A 102 -7.55 -22.89 29.69
CA GLU A 102 -6.27 -22.21 29.67
C GLU A 102 -6.26 -21.38 28.38
N TYR A 103 -6.61 -20.11 28.54
CA TYR A 103 -6.36 -19.17 27.50
C TYR A 103 -4.88 -18.83 27.54
N ILE A 104 -4.21 -18.86 26.40
CA ILE A 104 -2.96 -18.13 26.29
C ILE A 104 -3.37 -16.69 26.59
N HIS A 105 -3.05 -16.20 27.77
CA HIS A 105 -3.09 -14.76 28.03
C HIS A 105 -2.13 -14.15 27.04
N SER A 106 -2.66 -13.74 25.87
CA SER A 106 -1.90 -12.85 25.01
C SER A 106 -1.77 -11.58 25.83
N GLU A 107 -0.58 -11.06 26.02
CA GLU A 107 -0.39 -9.70 26.52
C GLU A 107 -0.98 -8.70 25.52
N GLY A 108 -1.45 -9.19 24.35
CA GLY A 108 -2.11 -8.47 23.29
C GLY A 108 -3.55 -8.09 23.62
N GLY A 109 -3.98 -7.01 23.05
CA GLY A 109 -5.33 -6.49 23.15
C GLY A 109 -5.64 -5.54 22.00
N ILE A 110 -6.74 -4.84 22.13
CA ILE A 110 -7.08 -3.73 21.24
C ILE A 110 -7.21 -2.48 22.11
N ARG A 111 -6.56 -1.42 21.70
CA ARG A 111 -6.74 -0.09 22.24
C ARG A 111 -7.08 0.85 21.09
N GLY A 112 -7.88 1.86 21.35
CA GLY A 112 -8.16 2.86 20.32
C GLY A 112 -8.60 4.18 20.89
N ALA A 113 -8.76 5.13 19.97
CA ALA A 113 -9.37 6.42 20.23
C ALA A 113 -10.53 6.64 19.26
N VAL A 114 -11.62 7.20 19.77
CA VAL A 114 -12.74 7.62 18.96
C VAL A 114 -12.76 9.14 18.90
N LYS A 115 -12.81 9.68 17.69
CA LYS A 115 -12.78 11.12 17.43
C LYS A 115 -13.96 11.54 16.56
N ASN A 116 -14.38 12.79 16.70
CA ASN A 116 -15.28 13.39 15.75
C ASN A 116 -14.57 13.53 14.39
N LYS A 117 -15.22 13.06 13.32
CA LYS A 117 -14.63 13.03 11.97
C LYS A 117 -14.35 14.41 11.38
N LEU A 118 -15.09 15.41 11.81
CA LEU A 118 -15.02 16.79 11.31
C LEU A 118 -14.08 17.69 12.10
N SER A 119 -14.07 17.56 13.45
CA SER A 119 -13.25 18.41 14.31
C SER A 119 -11.95 17.75 14.78
N LEU A 120 -11.83 16.43 14.58
CA LEU A 120 -10.74 15.57 15.06
C LEU A 120 -10.60 15.55 16.60
N LYS A 121 -11.56 16.12 17.33
CA LYS A 121 -11.59 16.09 18.80
C LYS A 121 -11.97 14.70 19.31
N PRO A 122 -11.43 14.30 20.46
CA PRO A 122 -11.84 13.06 21.12
C PRO A 122 -13.31 13.10 21.51
N LEU A 123 -13.99 11.97 21.42
CA LEU A 123 -15.37 11.78 21.84
C LEU A 123 -15.42 10.93 23.10
N GLU A 124 -15.91 11.52 24.20
CA GLU A 124 -16.14 10.86 25.48
C GLU A 124 -17.48 10.09 25.47
N TYR A 125 -17.58 9.01 26.24
CA TYR A 125 -18.80 8.18 26.41
C TYR A 125 -19.32 7.51 25.14
N VAL A 126 -18.46 7.30 24.12
CA VAL A 126 -18.84 6.49 22.96
C VAL A 126 -18.98 5.05 23.41
N ASN A 127 -20.09 4.40 23.08
CA ASN A 127 -20.26 2.96 23.30
C ASN A 127 -19.44 2.19 22.26
N VAL A 128 -18.51 1.38 22.76
CA VAL A 128 -17.57 0.61 21.95
C VAL A 128 -17.77 -0.88 22.20
N ILE A 129 -18.19 -1.61 21.18
CA ILE A 129 -18.49 -3.04 21.23
C ILE A 129 -17.42 -3.81 20.49
N LEU A 130 -16.85 -4.82 21.13
CA LEU A 130 -15.93 -5.80 20.54
C LEU A 130 -16.74 -6.96 19.93
N LEU A 131 -16.50 -7.24 18.67
CA LEU A 131 -17.14 -8.32 17.93
C LEU A 131 -16.08 -9.35 17.47
N ASP A 132 -16.49 -10.63 17.40
CA ASP A 132 -15.68 -11.68 16.77
C ASP A 132 -15.76 -11.60 15.23
N ALA A 133 -15.01 -12.46 14.55
CA ALA A 133 -15.03 -12.54 13.08
C ALA A 133 -16.39 -12.97 12.48
N ASN A 134 -17.34 -13.42 13.31
CA ASN A 134 -18.69 -13.80 12.92
C ASN A 134 -19.73 -12.72 13.25
N ASN A 135 -19.28 -11.54 13.75
CA ASN A 135 -20.09 -10.43 14.25
C ASN A 135 -20.85 -10.74 15.57
N ASN A 136 -20.43 -11.73 16.36
CA ASN A 136 -20.97 -11.93 17.69
C ASN A 136 -20.30 -10.98 18.68
N GLN A 137 -21.08 -10.36 19.55
CA GLN A 137 -20.55 -9.50 20.62
C GLN A 137 -19.79 -10.36 21.63
N ILE A 138 -18.57 -9.94 21.94
CA ILE A 138 -17.68 -10.57 22.92
C ILE A 138 -17.62 -9.75 24.19
N ASP A 139 -17.45 -8.41 24.02
CA ASP A 139 -17.24 -7.50 25.14
C ASP A 139 -17.72 -6.09 24.76
N GLY A 140 -17.80 -5.18 25.70
CA GLY A 140 -18.19 -3.77 25.50
C GLY A 140 -17.55 -2.85 26.52
N THR A 141 -17.25 -1.64 26.11
CA THR A 141 -16.72 -0.58 26.96
C THR A 141 -17.19 0.79 26.46
N SER A 142 -16.86 1.85 27.17
CA SER A 142 -17.07 3.23 26.72
C SER A 142 -15.74 3.98 26.65
N THR A 143 -15.70 5.04 25.85
CA THR A 143 -14.52 5.92 25.78
C THR A 143 -14.43 6.81 27.00
N ASP A 144 -13.21 7.08 27.44
CA ASP A 144 -12.90 8.05 28.52
C ASP A 144 -12.90 9.51 28.00
N SER A 145 -12.57 10.47 28.88
CA SER A 145 -12.52 11.91 28.54
C SER A 145 -11.47 12.26 27.45
N CYS A 146 -10.52 11.37 27.18
CA CYS A 146 -9.57 11.50 26.08
C CYS A 146 -10.07 10.78 24.81
N GLY A 147 -11.32 10.26 24.80
CA GLY A 147 -11.88 9.48 23.71
C GLY A 147 -11.25 8.09 23.58
N THR A 148 -10.50 7.61 24.57
CA THR A 148 -9.78 6.32 24.46
C THR A 148 -10.57 5.16 25.03
N PHE A 149 -10.39 3.97 24.44
CA PHE A 149 -10.95 2.72 24.92
C PHE A 149 -9.91 1.61 24.91
N LYS A 150 -10.16 0.53 25.65
CA LYS A 150 -9.21 -0.61 25.75
C LYS A 150 -9.97 -1.92 25.97
N PHE A 151 -9.58 -2.95 25.21
CA PHE A 151 -9.92 -4.35 25.43
C PHE A 151 -8.62 -5.13 25.66
N PRO A 152 -8.22 -5.34 26.91
CA PRO A 152 -7.00 -6.07 27.24
C PRO A 152 -7.20 -7.58 27.16
N ASN A 153 -6.11 -8.34 27.11
CA ASN A 153 -6.07 -9.80 27.25
C ASN A 153 -7.02 -10.56 26.30
N LEU A 154 -7.08 -10.13 25.04
CA LEU A 154 -7.88 -10.80 24.04
C LEU A 154 -7.20 -12.07 23.52
N LYS A 155 -8.00 -13.08 23.18
CA LYS A 155 -7.50 -14.25 22.45
C LYS A 155 -6.90 -13.81 21.11
N VAL A 156 -5.86 -14.51 20.69
CA VAL A 156 -5.33 -14.35 19.34
C VAL A 156 -6.43 -14.61 18.33
N GLY A 157 -6.62 -13.69 17.41
CA GLY A 157 -7.69 -13.81 16.42
C GLY A 157 -7.98 -12.50 15.69
N ARG A 158 -9.08 -12.51 14.95
CA ARG A 158 -9.60 -11.35 14.25
C ARG A 158 -10.83 -10.81 14.95
N TYR A 159 -10.87 -9.51 15.13
CA TYR A 159 -11.92 -8.80 15.81
C TYR A 159 -12.39 -7.60 15.00
N LEU A 160 -13.58 -7.14 15.30
CA LEU A 160 -14.16 -5.90 14.80
C LEU A 160 -14.54 -5.03 15.99
N ILE A 161 -14.42 -3.73 15.82
CA ILE A 161 -14.90 -2.74 16.79
C ILE A 161 -16.06 -1.98 16.17
N LYS A 162 -17.19 -1.99 16.85
CA LYS A 162 -18.34 -1.12 16.55
C LYS A 162 -18.37 0.02 17.55
N ALA A 163 -18.29 1.26 17.07
CA ALA A 163 -18.42 2.46 17.88
C ALA A 163 -19.76 3.16 17.57
N SER A 164 -20.50 3.52 18.60
CA SER A 164 -21.80 4.18 18.47
C SER A 164 -22.01 5.21 19.59
N MET A 165 -22.62 6.34 19.22
CA MET A 165 -22.94 7.43 20.14
C MET A 165 -24.23 8.11 19.66
N LEU A 166 -25.04 8.60 20.59
CA LEU A 166 -26.24 9.38 20.27
C LEU A 166 -25.86 10.63 19.47
N GLY A 167 -26.59 10.90 18.38
CA GLY A 167 -26.28 12.01 17.47
C GLY A 167 -25.14 11.75 16.50
N TYR A 168 -24.63 10.51 16.42
CA TYR A 168 -23.57 10.11 15.50
C TYR A 168 -23.91 8.86 14.71
N THR A 169 -23.42 8.79 13.49
CA THR A 169 -23.48 7.57 12.66
C THR A 169 -22.54 6.51 13.23
N SER A 170 -23.06 5.32 13.51
CA SER A 170 -22.25 4.20 14.00
C SER A 170 -21.21 3.77 12.98
N VAL A 171 -20.01 3.45 13.45
CA VAL A 171 -18.89 2.99 12.62
C VAL A 171 -18.48 1.57 13.02
N LEU A 172 -18.20 0.73 12.02
CA LEU A 172 -17.61 -0.58 12.19
C LEU A 172 -16.18 -0.52 11.62
N SER A 173 -15.19 -0.96 12.40
CA SER A 173 -13.79 -1.04 11.95
C SER A 173 -13.60 -2.09 10.86
N ASP A 174 -12.43 -2.04 10.19
CA ASP A 174 -11.87 -3.21 9.51
C ASP A 174 -11.50 -4.28 10.53
N TYR A 175 -11.15 -5.49 10.02
CA TYR A 175 -10.66 -6.55 10.87
C TYR A 175 -9.33 -6.17 11.53
N ILE A 176 -9.30 -6.30 12.84
CA ILE A 176 -8.11 -6.07 13.67
C ILE A 176 -7.54 -7.43 14.04
N ILE A 177 -6.29 -7.64 13.67
CA ILE A 177 -5.58 -8.86 14.04
C ILE A 177 -4.96 -8.66 15.42
N VAL A 178 -5.41 -9.43 16.38
CA VAL A 178 -4.79 -9.52 17.71
C VAL A 178 -3.78 -10.64 17.70
N THR A 179 -2.53 -10.31 18.01
CA THR A 179 -1.43 -11.24 18.21
C THR A 179 -1.10 -11.32 19.69
N SER A 180 -0.29 -12.29 20.11
CA SER A 180 0.13 -12.44 21.51
C SER A 180 1.17 -11.41 21.95
N THR A 181 1.74 -10.65 21.02
CA THR A 181 2.97 -9.87 21.28
C THR A 181 2.73 -8.38 21.42
N LYS A 182 1.59 -7.86 20.96
CA LYS A 182 1.34 -6.42 21.02
C LYS A 182 -0.14 -6.08 21.11
N THR A 183 -0.41 -4.93 21.73
CA THR A 183 -1.72 -4.28 21.68
C THR A 183 -1.89 -3.60 20.31
N SER A 184 -2.95 -3.94 19.60
CA SER A 184 -3.30 -3.29 18.33
C SER A 184 -3.93 -1.93 18.58
N ASN A 185 -3.41 -0.89 17.93
CA ASN A 185 -3.92 0.48 18.05
C ASN A 185 -4.89 0.80 16.89
N LEU A 186 -6.00 1.47 17.21
CA LEU A 186 -7.04 1.84 16.26
C LEU A 186 -7.50 3.28 16.49
N GLU A 187 -7.70 4.03 15.42
CA GLU A 187 -8.44 5.29 15.46
C GLU A 187 -9.76 5.14 14.70
N LEU A 188 -10.86 5.52 15.35
CA LEU A 188 -12.19 5.54 14.77
C LEU A 188 -12.70 6.96 14.69
N PHE A 189 -13.42 7.27 13.61
CA PHE A 189 -13.98 8.60 13.37
C PHE A 189 -15.50 8.50 13.21
N LEU A 190 -16.25 9.10 14.14
CA LEU A 190 -17.70 9.18 14.06
C LEU A 190 -18.11 10.47 13.36
N GLU A 191 -19.07 10.36 12.44
CA GLU A 191 -19.69 11.49 11.74
C GLU A 191 -21.00 11.84 12.46
N GLU A 192 -21.20 13.13 12.78
CA GLU A 192 -22.45 13.59 13.41
C GLU A 192 -23.63 13.38 12.48
N ASN A 193 -24.72 12.90 13.05
CA ASN A 193 -26.01 12.75 12.38
C ASN A 193 -26.99 13.76 12.97
N SER A 194 -27.59 14.59 12.13
CA SER A 194 -28.51 15.66 12.54
C SER A 194 -29.97 15.19 12.72
N GLU A 195 -30.25 13.90 12.63
CA GLU A 195 -31.61 13.40 12.79
C GLU A 195 -32.02 13.22 14.25
N ASN A 196 -33.28 13.59 14.53
CA ASN A 196 -33.98 13.31 15.75
C ASN A 196 -34.17 11.80 15.98
N ILE A 197 -34.26 11.48 17.28
CA ILE A 197 -34.34 10.16 17.86
C ILE A 197 -35.65 9.47 17.44
N ASP A 198 -35.72 8.89 16.28
CA ASP A 198 -36.68 7.85 15.98
C ASP A 198 -35.91 6.62 15.58
N GLU A 199 -36.03 5.60 16.44
CA GLU A 199 -35.55 4.21 16.25
C GLU A 199 -34.11 4.06 15.75
N VAL A 200 -33.28 3.43 16.55
CA VAL A 200 -31.92 3.01 16.17
C VAL A 200 -32.00 2.09 14.96
N THR A 201 -32.30 2.64 13.83
CA THR A 201 -32.14 1.95 12.56
C THR A 201 -30.66 1.66 12.45
N ILE A 202 -30.26 0.40 12.55
CA ILE A 202 -28.93 -0.05 12.21
C ILE A 202 -28.76 0.27 10.73
N ILE A 203 -28.31 1.47 10.43
CA ILE A 203 -27.90 1.84 9.07
C ILE A 203 -26.78 0.87 8.76
N ALA A 204 -27.00 0.01 7.78
CA ALA A 204 -26.02 -0.93 7.30
C ALA A 204 -24.72 -0.14 7.10
N SER A 205 -23.66 -0.59 7.77
CA SER A 205 -22.34 0.01 7.73
C SER A 205 -22.01 0.50 6.33
N THR A 206 -21.52 1.73 6.22
CA THR A 206 -20.92 2.25 4.98
C THR A 206 -20.02 1.15 4.41
N PRO A 207 -20.08 0.82 3.12
CA PRO A 207 -19.21 -0.18 2.53
C PRO A 207 -17.77 0.10 2.95
N ARG A 208 -17.05 -0.91 3.42
CA ARG A 208 -15.70 -0.79 4.00
C ARG A 208 -14.68 -0.21 3.03
N ASN A 209 -15.03 -0.10 1.76
CA ASN A 209 -14.15 0.25 0.66
C ASN A 209 -14.17 1.73 0.26
N TYR A 210 -14.89 2.59 0.97
CA TYR A 210 -14.89 4.04 0.68
C TYR A 210 -13.66 4.73 1.23
N PRO A 211 -13.13 5.77 0.52
CA PRO A 211 -12.05 6.61 1.02
C PRO A 211 -12.35 7.18 2.41
N GLN A 212 -11.31 7.34 3.21
CA GLN A 212 -11.40 7.94 4.54
C GLN A 212 -11.67 9.44 4.50
N ASN A 213 -11.31 10.10 3.39
CA ASN A 213 -11.51 11.53 3.20
C ASN A 213 -12.99 11.86 3.05
N ILE A 214 -13.52 12.69 3.95
CA ILE A 214 -14.93 13.11 3.98
C ILE A 214 -15.38 13.86 2.73
N MET A 215 -14.45 14.55 2.05
CA MET A 215 -14.73 15.33 0.84
C MET A 215 -14.89 14.42 -0.41
N SER A 216 -14.53 13.15 -0.31
CA SER A 216 -14.65 12.20 -1.42
C SER A 216 -15.99 11.45 -1.34
N LEU A 217 -16.87 11.69 -2.29
CA LEU A 217 -18.16 11.02 -2.40
C LEU A 217 -18.16 9.87 -3.42
N THR A 218 -17.18 9.84 -4.33
CA THR A 218 -17.07 8.86 -5.42
C THR A 218 -15.62 8.75 -5.92
N GLY A 219 -15.35 7.85 -6.86
CA GLY A 219 -14.08 7.77 -7.61
C GLY A 219 -12.87 7.32 -6.80
N GLY A 220 -13.06 6.64 -5.68
CA GLY A 220 -11.95 6.17 -4.86
C GLY A 220 -12.26 4.95 -4.01
N ARG A 221 -11.18 4.34 -3.49
CA ARG A 221 -11.21 3.17 -2.60
C ARG A 221 -10.14 3.28 -1.52
N ILE A 222 -10.32 2.54 -0.46
CA ILE A 222 -9.29 2.35 0.57
C ILE A 222 -8.29 1.26 0.12
N LEU A 223 -7.02 1.49 0.37
CA LEU A 223 -5.96 0.47 0.34
C LEU A 223 -5.81 -0.07 1.76
N SER A 224 -6.46 -1.19 2.03
CA SER A 224 -6.46 -1.83 3.34
C SER A 224 -5.18 -2.62 3.56
N ILE A 225 -4.47 -2.34 4.65
CA ILE A 225 -3.25 -3.07 5.04
C ILE A 225 -3.58 -4.54 5.36
N GLU A 226 -4.76 -4.80 5.92
CA GLU A 226 -5.24 -6.14 6.22
C GLU A 226 -5.45 -6.95 4.93
N GLU A 227 -6.06 -6.35 3.90
CA GLU A 227 -6.26 -6.99 2.60
C GLU A 227 -4.94 -7.16 1.86
N THR A 228 -4.02 -6.20 1.95
CA THR A 228 -2.68 -6.31 1.35
C THR A 228 -1.91 -7.50 1.91
N ASN A 229 -1.98 -7.73 3.22
CA ASN A 229 -1.35 -8.89 3.87
C ASN A 229 -1.95 -10.23 3.43
N ARG A 230 -3.22 -10.22 3.05
CA ARG A 230 -4.00 -11.44 2.85
C ARG A 230 -4.10 -11.84 1.38
N PHE A 231 -4.19 -10.88 0.46
CA PHE A 231 -4.45 -11.16 -0.96
C PHE A 231 -3.20 -11.64 -1.70
N ALA A 232 -3.36 -12.67 -2.53
CA ALA A 232 -2.30 -13.11 -3.43
C ALA A 232 -1.95 -12.04 -4.47
N GLY A 233 -0.73 -12.02 -4.95
CA GLY A 233 -0.25 -11.09 -5.99
C GLY A 233 0.21 -9.73 -5.46
N ASN A 234 0.00 -9.42 -4.18
CA ASN A 234 0.36 -8.11 -3.63
C ASN A 234 1.84 -7.98 -3.23
N PHE A 235 2.50 -9.07 -2.89
CA PHE A 235 3.94 -9.07 -2.54
C PHE A 235 4.29 -8.12 -1.39
N ASP A 236 3.36 -7.94 -0.42
CA ASP A 236 3.43 -6.98 0.68
C ASP A 236 3.49 -5.50 0.26
N ASP A 237 3.18 -5.24 -0.98
CA ASP A 237 3.09 -3.89 -1.52
C ASP A 237 1.64 -3.38 -1.41
N PRO A 238 1.34 -2.38 -0.56
CA PRO A 238 0.00 -1.82 -0.46
C PRO A 238 -0.47 -1.18 -1.77
N THR A 239 0.44 -0.79 -2.64
CA THR A 239 0.08 -0.23 -3.95
C THR A 239 -0.32 -1.31 -4.94
N ARG A 240 0.30 -2.49 -4.89
CA ARG A 240 -0.10 -3.64 -5.69
C ARG A 240 -1.51 -4.15 -5.34
N LEU A 241 -2.04 -3.83 -4.15
CA LEU A 241 -3.43 -4.10 -3.84
C LEU A 241 -4.37 -3.44 -4.87
N ALA A 242 -4.05 -2.23 -5.33
CA ALA A 242 -4.81 -1.56 -6.38
C ALA A 242 -4.89 -2.39 -7.68
N SER A 243 -3.86 -3.19 -7.98
CA SER A 243 -3.88 -4.12 -9.13
C SER A 243 -4.96 -5.20 -9.04
N SER A 244 -5.58 -5.38 -7.88
CA SER A 244 -6.71 -6.31 -7.71
C SER A 244 -8.06 -5.67 -8.05
N PHE A 245 -8.13 -4.34 -8.16
CA PHE A 245 -9.39 -3.63 -8.43
C PHE A 245 -9.77 -3.64 -9.93
N ALA A 246 -11.06 -3.39 -10.22
CA ALA A 246 -11.52 -3.21 -11.59
C ALA A 246 -10.89 -1.95 -12.22
N GLY A 247 -10.74 -1.93 -13.54
CA GLY A 247 -10.18 -0.79 -14.27
C GLY A 247 -8.66 -0.59 -14.14
N ILE A 248 -7.96 -1.44 -13.39
CA ILE A 248 -6.51 -1.37 -13.22
C ILE A 248 -5.85 -2.53 -13.96
N THR A 249 -4.90 -2.25 -14.84
CA THR A 249 -4.10 -3.25 -15.55
C THR A 249 -2.61 -3.08 -15.25
N SER A 250 -1.79 -4.03 -15.62
CA SER A 250 -0.33 -3.96 -15.49
C SER A 250 0.32 -4.56 -16.73
N GLY A 251 1.39 -3.92 -17.20
CA GLY A 251 2.17 -4.40 -18.35
C GLY A 251 3.10 -5.55 -18.02
N SER A 252 3.50 -5.70 -16.75
CA SER A 252 4.50 -6.69 -16.32
C SER A 252 4.18 -7.25 -14.93
N VAL A 253 4.48 -8.53 -14.72
CA VAL A 253 4.43 -9.18 -13.41
C VAL A 253 5.52 -8.63 -12.47
N ASN A 254 6.66 -8.24 -13.03
CA ASN A 254 7.84 -7.79 -12.28
C ASN A 254 7.76 -6.32 -11.87
N SER A 255 6.74 -5.57 -12.29
CA SER A 255 6.60 -4.14 -11.99
C SER A 255 5.30 -3.86 -11.24
N ASN A 256 5.31 -2.84 -10.38
CA ASN A 256 4.11 -2.29 -9.78
C ASN A 256 3.55 -1.08 -10.55
N ALA A 257 3.98 -0.89 -11.81
CA ALA A 257 3.39 0.07 -12.73
C ALA A 257 1.93 -0.26 -13.00
N MET A 258 1.03 0.68 -12.71
CA MET A 258 -0.41 0.47 -12.83
C MET A 258 -1.01 1.40 -13.89
N GLU A 259 -1.60 0.79 -14.89
CA GLU A 259 -2.40 1.45 -15.90
C GLU A 259 -3.81 1.64 -15.35
N ILE A 260 -4.20 2.87 -15.07
CA ILE A 260 -5.50 3.18 -14.45
C ILE A 260 -6.48 3.59 -15.54
N ARG A 261 -7.48 2.74 -15.81
CA ARG A 261 -8.52 3.01 -16.83
C ARG A 261 -7.92 3.37 -18.20
N GLY A 262 -6.86 2.65 -18.60
CA GLY A 262 -6.16 2.87 -19.87
C GLY A 262 -5.25 4.11 -19.92
N ASN A 263 -4.95 4.72 -18.79
CA ASN A 263 -3.95 5.79 -18.70
C ASN A 263 -2.56 5.24 -18.40
N SER A 264 -1.55 5.97 -18.86
CA SER A 264 -0.15 5.70 -18.56
C SER A 264 0.11 5.76 -17.05
N PRO A 265 0.90 4.82 -16.48
CA PRO A 265 1.27 4.83 -15.06
C PRO A 265 1.96 6.12 -14.61
N GLN A 266 2.72 6.80 -15.48
CA GLN A 266 3.37 8.07 -15.17
C GLN A 266 2.40 9.23 -14.87
N PHE A 267 1.10 9.09 -15.20
CA PHE A 267 0.07 10.09 -14.94
C PHE A 267 -0.52 10.00 -13.53
N ALA A 268 -0.21 8.96 -12.78
CA ALA A 268 -0.60 8.84 -11.38
C ALA A 268 0.25 9.75 -10.48
N GLN A 269 -0.38 10.31 -9.45
CA GLN A 269 0.30 11.07 -8.40
C GLN A 269 0.52 10.22 -7.16
N TRP A 270 1.68 10.36 -6.55
CA TRP A 270 2.03 9.76 -5.28
C TRP A 270 2.06 10.82 -4.18
N ARG A 271 1.50 10.51 -3.04
CA ARG A 271 1.50 11.38 -1.85
C ARG A 271 1.76 10.55 -0.61
N MET A 272 2.53 11.12 0.33
CA MET A 272 2.75 10.54 1.66
C MET A 272 2.48 11.61 2.72
N GLU A 273 1.62 11.30 3.72
CA GLU A 273 1.28 12.21 4.83
C GLU A 273 0.84 13.62 4.40
N GLY A 274 0.29 13.76 3.17
CA GLY A 274 -0.18 15.04 2.62
C GLY A 274 0.83 15.79 1.76
N ILE A 275 2.02 15.26 1.56
CA ILE A 275 3.08 15.80 0.68
C ILE A 275 3.11 14.98 -0.61
N GLU A 276 3.25 15.65 -1.77
CA GLU A 276 3.50 14.99 -3.05
C GLU A 276 4.91 14.39 -3.04
N THR A 277 5.05 13.13 -3.42
CA THR A 277 6.33 12.41 -3.40
C THR A 277 6.63 11.82 -4.78
N PRO A 278 7.90 11.55 -5.11
CA PRO A 278 8.21 10.66 -6.20
C PRO A 278 7.59 9.27 -5.95
N ASN A 279 7.57 8.41 -6.96
CA ASN A 279 7.20 7.02 -6.77
C ASN A 279 8.18 6.36 -5.78
N LEU A 280 7.67 5.98 -4.59
CA LEU A 280 8.45 5.39 -3.50
C LEU A 280 8.64 3.88 -3.70
N SER A 281 9.09 3.50 -4.89
CA SER A 281 9.46 2.13 -5.24
C SER A 281 10.94 2.06 -5.58
N HIS A 282 11.57 0.94 -5.26
CA HIS A 282 12.92 0.61 -5.68
C HIS A 282 12.96 0.42 -7.20
N TYR A 283 14.02 0.90 -7.82
CA TYR A 283 14.23 0.87 -9.27
C TYR A 283 13.06 1.50 -10.05
N ALA A 284 12.45 2.54 -9.48
CA ALA A 284 11.35 3.23 -10.13
C ALA A 284 11.81 3.88 -11.44
N ASP A 285 10.93 3.79 -12.45
CA ASP A 285 11.14 4.25 -13.82
C ASP A 285 12.17 3.46 -14.65
N MET A 286 12.81 2.44 -14.09
CA MET A 286 13.80 1.64 -14.80
C MET A 286 13.16 0.69 -15.85
N SER A 287 12.09 -0.01 -15.45
CA SER A 287 11.37 -0.96 -16.34
C SER A 287 10.13 -0.36 -16.99
N GLY A 288 10.03 0.96 -16.99
CA GLY A 288 8.90 1.72 -17.50
C GLY A 288 8.45 2.81 -16.55
N LEU A 289 8.04 3.94 -17.09
CA LEU A 289 7.67 5.13 -16.31
C LEU A 289 6.50 4.87 -15.36
N GLY A 290 6.59 5.36 -14.15
CA GLY A 290 5.55 5.29 -13.12
C GLY A 290 5.48 3.99 -12.33
N GLY A 291 6.38 3.04 -12.55
CA GLY A 291 6.48 1.79 -11.80
C GLY A 291 7.87 1.54 -11.21
N GLY A 292 7.99 0.49 -10.40
CA GLY A 292 9.21 -0.02 -9.84
C GLY A 292 9.13 -1.53 -9.62
N ILE A 293 10.21 -2.15 -9.16
CA ILE A 293 10.26 -3.61 -8.96
C ILE A 293 9.66 -3.96 -7.59
N LEU A 294 10.09 -3.27 -6.54
CA LEU A 294 9.68 -3.49 -5.15
C LEU A 294 9.27 -2.17 -4.51
N THR A 295 8.26 -2.22 -3.65
CA THR A 295 7.84 -1.02 -2.91
C THR A 295 8.80 -0.65 -1.79
N GLY A 296 9.04 0.66 -1.57
CA GLY A 296 9.65 1.20 -0.35
C GLY A 296 8.68 1.26 0.84
N LEU A 297 7.39 0.95 0.63
CA LEU A 297 6.33 1.06 1.62
C LEU A 297 6.17 -0.24 2.39
N SER A 298 6.78 -0.36 3.58
CA SER A 298 6.62 -1.54 4.43
C SER A 298 5.24 -1.59 5.07
N LEU A 299 4.57 -2.76 5.05
CA LEU A 299 3.31 -2.98 5.76
C LEU A 299 3.41 -2.77 7.28
N GLN A 300 4.63 -2.81 7.83
CA GLN A 300 4.86 -2.54 9.25
C GLN A 300 4.64 -1.06 9.59
N THR A 301 4.83 -0.17 8.63
CA THR A 301 4.74 1.29 8.83
C THR A 301 3.46 1.90 8.28
N MET A 302 2.79 1.24 7.35
CA MET A 302 1.65 1.81 6.65
C MET A 302 0.35 1.67 7.43
N ALA A 303 -0.52 2.68 7.29
CA ALA A 303 -1.92 2.67 7.66
C ALA A 303 -2.79 2.43 6.41
N ASN A 304 -4.08 2.16 6.63
CA ASN A 304 -5.07 2.22 5.55
C ASN A 304 -4.97 3.57 4.86
N SER A 305 -4.88 3.55 3.53
CA SER A 305 -4.60 4.71 2.69
C SER A 305 -5.69 4.88 1.64
N ASP A 306 -5.83 6.08 1.08
CA ASP A 306 -6.85 6.33 0.06
C ASP A 306 -6.23 6.22 -1.34
N PHE A 307 -6.92 5.56 -2.25
CA PHE A 307 -6.59 5.49 -3.67
C PHE A 307 -7.75 6.06 -4.49
N TYR A 308 -7.47 7.05 -5.33
CA TYR A 308 -8.43 7.69 -6.22
C TYR A 308 -8.12 7.34 -7.67
N TYR A 309 -9.15 7.05 -8.44
CA TYR A 309 -9.07 6.66 -9.86
C TYR A 309 -10.18 7.28 -10.73
N GLY A 310 -10.92 8.25 -10.17
CA GLY A 310 -11.99 9.01 -10.80
C GLY A 310 -12.02 10.44 -10.26
N ALA A 311 -13.12 11.14 -10.36
CA ALA A 311 -13.29 12.51 -9.89
C ALA A 311 -13.00 12.62 -8.38
N TYR A 312 -11.84 13.11 -8.03
CA TYR A 312 -11.36 13.29 -6.65
C TYR A 312 -11.57 14.73 -6.14
N PRO A 313 -11.57 14.98 -4.81
CA PRO A 313 -11.79 16.29 -4.21
C PRO A 313 -10.77 17.36 -4.67
N ALA A 314 -11.17 18.65 -4.57
CA ALA A 314 -10.36 19.78 -5.02
C ALA A 314 -9.05 20.00 -4.24
N GLU A 315 -8.81 19.32 -3.14
CA GLU A 315 -7.52 19.34 -2.43
C GLU A 315 -6.41 18.56 -3.17
N TYR A 316 -6.76 17.86 -4.25
CA TYR A 316 -5.84 17.11 -5.09
C TYR A 316 -5.79 17.69 -6.50
N SER A 317 -4.58 17.83 -7.03
CA SER A 317 -4.26 18.25 -8.39
C SER A 317 -3.03 17.50 -8.89
N ASN A 318 -2.45 17.90 -10.03
CA ASN A 318 -1.23 17.35 -10.61
C ASN A 318 -1.30 15.84 -10.93
N SER A 319 -2.48 15.38 -11.40
CA SER A 319 -2.68 14.01 -11.87
C SER A 319 -3.65 13.99 -13.03
N LEU A 320 -3.41 13.16 -14.06
CA LEU A 320 -4.33 12.91 -15.16
C LEU A 320 -5.05 11.56 -15.04
N SER A 321 -4.64 10.70 -14.11
CA SER A 321 -5.22 9.35 -13.93
C SER A 321 -5.70 9.10 -12.50
N GLY A 322 -4.83 8.74 -11.58
CA GLY A 322 -5.17 8.38 -10.21
C GLY A 322 -4.21 8.95 -9.18
N ILE A 323 -4.58 8.84 -7.91
CA ILE A 323 -3.80 9.37 -6.79
C ILE A 323 -3.65 8.30 -5.71
N PHE A 324 -2.42 7.98 -5.36
CA PHE A 324 -2.06 7.18 -4.19
C PHE A 324 -1.79 8.12 -3.01
N ASN A 325 -2.76 8.27 -2.11
CA ASN A 325 -2.63 9.11 -0.91
C ASN A 325 -2.29 8.24 0.31
N MET A 326 -1.01 7.95 0.46
CA MET A 326 -0.46 7.02 1.43
C MET A 326 -0.33 7.65 2.81
N LYS A 327 -0.57 6.86 3.85
CA LYS A 327 -0.44 7.27 5.25
C LYS A 327 0.36 6.26 6.04
N MET A 328 1.19 6.74 6.94
CA MET A 328 1.87 5.90 7.94
C MET A 328 1.03 5.80 9.21
N ARG A 329 1.02 4.62 9.86
CA ARG A 329 0.38 4.45 11.16
C ARG A 329 1.21 5.10 12.27
N ASN A 330 0.60 5.40 13.39
CA ASN A 330 1.33 5.79 14.59
C ASN A 330 1.94 4.55 15.28
N GLY A 331 3.04 4.73 15.98
CA GLY A 331 3.64 3.69 16.80
C GLY A 331 2.79 3.37 18.03
N ASN A 332 3.10 2.25 18.70
CA ASN A 332 2.42 1.83 19.92
C ASN A 332 2.67 2.87 21.03
N THR A 333 1.62 3.27 21.74
CA THR A 333 1.68 4.28 22.81
C THR A 333 1.85 3.69 24.22
N THR A 334 1.79 2.35 24.36
CA THR A 334 1.83 1.66 25.66
C THR A 334 3.00 0.70 25.79
N ASP A 335 3.25 -0.09 24.73
CA ASP A 335 4.15 -1.23 24.78
C ASP A 335 5.19 -1.12 23.66
N PHE A 336 6.39 -1.62 23.89
CA PHE A 336 7.37 -1.80 22.83
C PHE A 336 7.02 -3.06 22.04
N ALA A 337 7.16 -3.00 20.75
CA ALA A 337 6.96 -4.14 19.87
C ALA A 337 8.01 -4.11 18.75
N HIS A 338 8.55 -5.25 18.46
CA HIS A 338 9.59 -5.41 17.46
C HIS A 338 9.21 -6.51 16.48
N ALA A 339 9.67 -6.40 15.25
CA ALA A 339 9.57 -7.46 14.27
C ALA A 339 10.86 -7.59 13.47
N VAL A 340 11.25 -8.82 13.21
CA VAL A 340 12.37 -9.19 12.35
C VAL A 340 11.82 -10.09 11.26
N GLN A 341 12.09 -9.76 10.01
CA GLN A 341 11.74 -10.59 8.86
C GLN A 341 13.00 -10.98 8.10
N LEU A 342 13.07 -12.22 7.72
CA LEU A 342 14.07 -12.79 6.82
C LEU A 342 13.36 -13.39 5.60
N GLY A 343 13.80 -13.04 4.42
CA GLY A 343 13.23 -13.55 3.18
C GLY A 343 14.28 -13.65 2.07
N ILE A 344 13.92 -14.22 0.95
CA ILE A 344 14.84 -14.35 -0.19
C ILE A 344 15.26 -13.00 -0.78
N TRP A 345 14.45 -11.93 -0.56
CA TRP A 345 14.70 -10.57 -1.05
C TRP A 345 15.49 -9.71 -0.06
N GLY A 346 15.77 -10.20 1.16
CA GLY A 346 16.47 -9.41 2.16
C GLY A 346 15.92 -9.58 3.57
N PHE A 347 16.33 -8.68 4.45
CA PHE A 347 15.80 -8.61 5.80
C PHE A 347 15.05 -7.29 6.05
N ASP A 348 14.10 -7.33 6.99
CA ASP A 348 13.27 -6.21 7.43
C ASP A 348 13.29 -6.18 8.96
N LEU A 349 13.63 -5.03 9.52
CA LEU A 349 13.66 -4.77 10.96
C LEU A 349 12.66 -3.67 11.28
N SER A 350 11.75 -3.91 12.19
CA SER A 350 10.85 -2.86 12.66
C SER A 350 10.79 -2.78 14.18
N SER A 351 10.61 -1.57 14.66
CA SER A 351 10.49 -1.24 16.08
C SER A 351 9.48 -0.14 16.28
N GLU A 352 8.63 -0.28 17.29
CA GLU A 352 7.69 0.75 17.70
C GLU A 352 7.52 0.76 19.21
N GLY A 353 7.15 1.90 19.75
CA GLY A 353 6.89 1.99 21.19
C GLY A 353 6.58 3.40 21.66
N PRO A 354 6.25 3.54 22.95
CA PRO A 354 6.00 4.82 23.57
C PRO A 354 7.30 5.61 23.76
N ILE A 355 7.27 6.89 23.39
CA ILE A 355 8.25 7.88 23.83
C ILE A 355 7.85 8.36 25.22
N ASN A 356 6.56 8.67 25.40
CA ASN A 356 5.99 9.04 26.69
C ASN A 356 4.56 8.50 26.81
N LYS A 357 4.36 7.52 27.70
CA LYS A 357 3.05 6.88 27.91
C LYS A 357 1.96 7.83 28.39
N LYS A 358 2.33 8.88 29.17
CA LYS A 358 1.37 9.86 29.73
C LYS A 358 0.82 10.79 28.65
N SER A 359 1.65 11.21 27.71
CA SER A 359 1.23 12.07 26.59
C SER A 359 0.68 11.30 25.39
N GLY A 360 0.88 9.97 25.32
CA GLY A 360 0.57 9.15 24.17
C GLY A 360 1.55 9.37 23.00
N SER A 361 2.73 9.93 23.28
CA SER A 361 3.77 10.09 22.27
C SER A 361 4.41 8.75 21.92
N SER A 362 4.62 8.51 20.63
CA SER A 362 5.12 7.22 20.13
C SER A 362 6.07 7.38 18.95
N TYR A 363 6.89 6.35 18.75
CA TYR A 363 7.74 6.22 17.57
C TYR A 363 7.41 4.94 16.82
N LEU A 364 7.73 4.96 15.53
CA LEU A 364 7.69 3.85 14.61
C LEU A 364 8.92 3.94 13.72
N PHE A 365 9.60 2.81 13.52
CA PHE A 365 10.83 2.71 12.73
C PHE A 365 10.82 1.42 11.95
N ASN A 366 11.32 1.46 10.71
CA ASN A 366 11.53 0.29 9.87
C ASN A 366 12.76 0.48 9.00
N TYR A 367 13.58 -0.56 8.86
CA TYR A 367 14.74 -0.59 7.99
C TYR A 367 14.76 -1.92 7.23
N ARG A 368 14.99 -1.85 5.92
CA ARG A 368 15.14 -3.01 5.04
C ARG A 368 16.44 -2.97 4.26
N TYR A 369 16.97 -4.13 3.99
CA TYR A 369 18.18 -4.31 3.19
C TYR A 369 18.09 -5.59 2.37
N SER A 370 18.45 -5.50 1.07
CA SER A 370 18.49 -6.66 0.19
C SER A 370 19.81 -7.44 0.36
N TYR A 371 19.77 -8.76 0.23
CA TYR A 371 20.99 -9.54 0.13
C TYR A 371 21.27 -10.10 -1.25
N SER A 372 20.59 -9.66 -2.28
CA SER A 372 20.95 -10.08 -3.64
C SER A 372 22.46 -9.89 -3.86
N GLY A 373 22.99 -8.71 -3.54
CA GLY A 373 24.42 -8.48 -3.59
C GLY A 373 25.28 -9.29 -2.60
N LEU A 374 24.71 -9.92 -1.56
CA LEU A 374 25.44 -10.85 -0.71
C LEU A 374 25.49 -12.24 -1.35
N ALA A 375 24.38 -12.70 -1.93
CA ALA A 375 24.33 -13.95 -2.67
C ALA A 375 25.25 -13.91 -3.88
N ASP A 376 25.27 -12.78 -4.61
CA ASP A 376 26.13 -12.55 -5.75
C ASP A 376 27.62 -12.55 -5.35
N LYS A 377 27.99 -11.91 -4.23
CA LYS A 377 29.35 -11.97 -3.68
C LYS A 377 29.78 -13.37 -3.24
N ILE A 378 28.87 -14.18 -2.72
CA ILE A 378 29.15 -15.57 -2.33
C ILE A 378 29.37 -16.43 -3.59
N SER A 379 28.64 -16.14 -4.67
CA SER A 379 28.79 -16.81 -5.97
C SER A 379 29.99 -16.30 -6.78
N GLY A 380 30.64 -15.22 -6.32
CA GLY A 380 31.79 -14.60 -7.03
C GLY A 380 31.37 -13.57 -8.08
N SER A 381 30.09 -13.18 -8.13
CA SER A 381 29.56 -12.10 -8.96
C SER A 381 29.50 -10.79 -8.20
N ASP A 382 29.86 -9.68 -8.84
CA ASP A 382 29.62 -8.32 -8.33
C ASP A 382 28.34 -7.70 -8.93
N GLU A 383 27.63 -8.45 -9.76
CA GLU A 383 26.40 -8.03 -10.41
C GLU A 383 25.22 -8.14 -9.48
N GLY A 384 24.20 -7.34 -9.71
CA GLY A 384 22.94 -7.50 -9.03
C GLY A 384 22.21 -6.21 -8.71
N LEU A 385 21.02 -6.42 -8.14
CA LEU A 385 20.09 -5.38 -7.68
C LEU A 385 20.22 -5.23 -6.16
N ASN A 386 20.89 -4.17 -5.71
CA ASN A 386 21.06 -3.88 -4.28
C ASN A 386 20.16 -2.74 -3.87
N TYR A 387 19.34 -2.94 -2.84
CA TYR A 387 18.51 -1.87 -2.31
C TYR A 387 18.54 -1.82 -0.78
N GLN A 388 18.27 -0.64 -0.26
CA GLN A 388 17.97 -0.42 1.15
C GLN A 388 16.99 0.72 1.32
N ASP A 389 16.18 0.64 2.35
CA ASP A 389 15.25 1.70 2.72
C ASP A 389 15.09 1.84 4.22
N LEU A 390 14.72 3.06 4.60
CA LEU A 390 14.44 3.45 5.98
C LEU A 390 13.13 4.22 6.00
N ALA A 391 12.23 3.87 6.92
CA ALA A 391 11.03 4.64 7.20
C ALA A 391 10.85 4.86 8.70
N PHE A 392 10.43 6.06 9.11
CA PHE A 392 10.14 6.35 10.51
C PHE A 392 8.96 7.33 10.66
N LYS A 393 8.29 7.25 11.80
CA LYS A 393 7.29 8.23 12.22
C LYS A 393 7.34 8.45 13.72
N ILE A 394 7.33 9.71 14.13
CA ILE A 394 7.27 10.16 15.52
C ILE A 394 5.98 10.96 15.68
N ASN A 395 5.11 10.54 16.59
CA ASN A 395 3.84 11.21 16.87
C ASN A 395 3.89 11.84 18.27
N LEU A 396 3.70 13.15 18.34
CA LEU A 396 3.83 13.97 19.55
C LEU A 396 2.52 14.75 19.81
N PRO A 397 1.51 14.13 20.40
CA PRO A 397 0.32 14.85 20.83
C PRO A 397 0.65 15.75 22.02
N THR A 398 0.12 16.98 22.00
CA THR A 398 0.27 17.98 23.06
C THR A 398 -1.12 18.37 23.62
N LYS A 399 -1.15 18.89 24.82
CA LYS A 399 -2.43 19.27 25.47
C LYS A 399 -3.10 20.50 24.84
N LYS A 400 -2.32 21.48 24.35
CA LYS A 400 -2.84 22.77 23.87
C LYS A 400 -2.44 23.12 22.44
N LEU A 401 -1.28 22.65 21.98
CA LEU A 401 -0.74 22.99 20.67
C LEU A 401 -1.09 21.97 19.58
N GLY A 402 -2.03 21.05 19.85
CA GLY A 402 -2.40 20.02 18.89
C GLY A 402 -1.36 18.88 18.79
N THR A 403 -1.31 18.22 17.66
CA THR A 403 -0.43 17.06 17.44
C THR A 403 0.62 17.42 16.39
N PHE A 404 1.88 17.20 16.74
CA PHE A 404 3.01 17.23 15.79
C PHE A 404 3.38 15.82 15.39
N THR A 405 3.65 15.65 14.12
CA THR A 405 4.08 14.36 13.55
C THR A 405 5.30 14.60 12.67
N PHE A 406 6.41 13.92 12.98
CA PHE A 406 7.61 13.90 12.14
C PHE A 406 7.69 12.54 11.46
N TRP A 407 8.00 12.53 10.18
CA TRP A 407 8.06 11.30 9.40
C TRP A 407 9.10 11.39 8.31
N GLY A 408 9.58 10.25 7.86
CA GLY A 408 10.51 10.19 6.75
C GLY A 408 10.53 8.80 6.13
N ILE A 409 10.90 8.78 4.86
CA ILE A 409 11.17 7.57 4.08
C ILE A 409 12.29 7.87 3.10
N GLY A 410 13.28 6.98 3.01
CA GLY A 410 14.40 7.09 2.09
C GLY A 410 14.72 5.74 1.47
N LEU A 411 15.00 5.73 0.18
CA LEU A 411 15.34 4.57 -0.62
C LEU A 411 16.66 4.81 -1.32
N LEU A 412 17.55 3.84 -1.29
CA LEU A 412 18.82 3.83 -2.01
C LEU A 412 18.90 2.53 -2.81
N ASP A 413 19.12 2.66 -4.12
CA ASP A 413 19.20 1.55 -5.05
C ASP A 413 20.51 1.61 -5.82
N LYS A 414 21.10 0.45 -6.07
CA LYS A 414 22.29 0.32 -6.88
C LYS A 414 22.15 -0.85 -7.84
N ILE A 415 22.51 -0.61 -9.10
CA ILE A 415 22.56 -1.61 -10.17
C ILE A 415 23.99 -1.67 -10.67
N ILE A 416 24.50 -2.87 -10.81
CA ILE A 416 25.73 -3.18 -11.52
C ILE A 416 25.41 -4.35 -12.45
N GLN A 417 25.62 -4.13 -13.74
CA GLN A 417 25.54 -5.14 -14.78
C GLN A 417 26.87 -5.13 -15.54
N ARG A 418 27.40 -6.28 -15.83
CA ARG A 418 28.60 -6.47 -16.66
C ARG A 418 28.22 -7.08 -18.01
N PRO A 419 29.02 -6.89 -19.04
CA PRO A 419 28.82 -7.61 -20.31
C PRO A 419 29.01 -9.12 -20.10
N GLU A 420 28.36 -9.91 -20.94
CA GLU A 420 28.64 -11.34 -21.04
C GLU A 420 30.09 -11.55 -21.52
N ASP A 421 30.78 -12.50 -20.90
CA ASP A 421 32.22 -12.71 -21.08
C ASP A 421 32.62 -13.11 -22.51
N ASP A 422 31.73 -13.81 -23.25
CA ASP A 422 31.98 -14.27 -24.61
C ASP A 422 31.25 -13.44 -25.65
N PRO A 423 31.96 -12.61 -26.46
CA PRO A 423 31.32 -11.80 -27.50
C PRO A 423 30.47 -12.58 -28.51
N LYS A 424 30.75 -13.87 -28.70
CA LYS A 424 29.97 -14.72 -29.61
C LYS A 424 28.56 -15.04 -29.08
N GLN A 425 28.28 -14.74 -27.82
CA GLN A 425 26.96 -14.92 -27.17
C GLN A 425 26.15 -13.62 -27.11
N TRP A 426 26.68 -12.51 -27.57
CA TRP A 426 25.98 -11.22 -27.54
C TRP A 426 24.87 -11.18 -28.60
N GLU A 427 23.70 -11.68 -28.26
CA GLU A 427 22.53 -11.57 -29.12
C GLU A 427 21.95 -10.14 -29.13
N THR A 428 22.20 -9.36 -28.07
CA THR A 428 21.65 -7.99 -27.90
C THR A 428 22.68 -6.97 -27.47
N SER A 429 22.36 -5.69 -27.67
CA SER A 429 23.21 -4.61 -27.17
C SER A 429 23.32 -4.62 -25.63
N MET A 430 22.36 -5.21 -24.91
CA MET A 430 22.40 -5.28 -23.44
C MET A 430 23.44 -6.26 -22.93
N GLU A 431 23.68 -7.38 -23.64
CA GLU A 431 24.62 -8.40 -23.21
C GLU A 431 26.10 -7.97 -23.35
N ARG A 432 26.36 -6.98 -24.18
CA ARG A 432 27.69 -6.34 -24.31
C ARG A 432 27.80 -5.02 -23.54
N GLN A 433 26.86 -4.72 -22.64
CA GLN A 433 26.79 -3.44 -21.93
C GLN A 433 27.25 -3.58 -20.48
N GLU A 434 28.15 -2.70 -20.04
CA GLU A 434 28.42 -2.44 -18.64
C GLU A 434 27.52 -1.29 -18.19
N GLN A 435 26.68 -1.53 -17.19
CA GLN A 435 25.81 -0.53 -16.61
C GLN A 435 26.10 -0.36 -15.12
N LYS A 436 26.26 0.87 -14.68
CA LYS A 436 26.30 1.27 -13.28
C LYS A 436 25.28 2.37 -13.05
N ALA A 437 24.34 2.10 -12.14
CA ALA A 437 23.34 3.12 -11.81
C ALA A 437 23.08 3.15 -10.31
N ASP A 438 23.07 4.36 -9.76
CA ASP A 438 22.68 4.67 -8.39
C ASP A 438 21.39 5.50 -8.43
N PHE A 439 20.39 5.08 -7.65
CA PHE A 439 19.14 5.82 -7.48
C PHE A 439 18.95 6.13 -6.01
N GLN A 440 18.50 7.35 -5.74
CA GLN A 440 18.14 7.79 -4.40
C GLN A 440 16.80 8.52 -4.44
N LYS A 441 15.88 8.16 -3.55
CA LYS A 441 14.56 8.75 -3.48
C LYS A 441 14.09 8.83 -2.05
N GLY A 442 13.25 9.81 -1.77
CA GLY A 442 12.66 9.88 -0.44
C GLY A 442 11.91 11.14 -0.16
N ALA A 443 11.44 11.19 1.06
CA ALA A 443 10.73 12.33 1.63
C ALA A 443 10.95 12.38 3.15
N ILE A 444 11.05 13.58 3.67
CA ILE A 444 11.02 13.87 5.10
C ILE A 444 10.04 15.02 5.34
N GLY A 445 9.25 14.92 6.38
CA GLY A 445 8.28 15.97 6.65
C GLY A 445 7.81 16.07 8.09
N MET A 446 7.15 17.17 8.36
CA MET A 446 6.44 17.47 9.59
C MET A 446 4.98 17.79 9.25
N ALA A 447 4.06 17.17 9.96
CA ALA A 447 2.65 17.54 9.94
C ALA A 447 2.24 18.10 11.31
N HIS A 448 1.47 19.16 11.31
CA HIS A 448 0.88 19.74 12.50
C HIS A 448 -0.64 19.79 12.34
N THR A 449 -1.37 19.26 13.31
CA THR A 449 -2.84 19.30 13.34
C THR A 449 -3.30 19.97 14.62
N LEU A 450 -4.01 21.08 14.49
CA LEU A 450 -4.52 21.90 15.59
C LEU A 450 -6.03 22.07 15.48
N SER A 451 -6.77 21.57 16.45
CA SER A 451 -8.20 21.85 16.59
C SER A 451 -8.39 23.13 17.38
N TRP A 452 -8.88 24.20 16.71
CA TRP A 452 -9.14 25.49 17.37
C TRP A 452 -10.41 25.44 18.22
N ASN A 453 -11.46 24.80 17.71
CA ASN A 453 -12.72 24.61 18.39
C ASN A 453 -13.43 23.34 17.86
N ASP A 454 -14.68 23.08 18.25
CA ASP A 454 -15.42 21.88 17.86
C ASP A 454 -15.75 21.82 16.36
N ASN A 455 -15.67 22.95 15.67
CA ASN A 455 -16.07 23.08 14.28
C ASN A 455 -14.89 23.40 13.33
N THR A 456 -13.69 23.66 13.87
CA THR A 456 -12.58 24.15 13.05
C THR A 456 -11.26 23.51 13.44
N TYR A 457 -10.55 22.94 12.49
CA TYR A 457 -9.16 22.54 12.66
C TYR A 457 -8.27 23.03 11.51
N LEU A 458 -7.03 23.30 11.84
CA LEU A 458 -5.94 23.60 10.93
C LEU A 458 -5.06 22.36 10.78
N ARG A 459 -4.66 22.05 9.55
CA ARG A 459 -3.58 21.10 9.29
C ARG A 459 -2.55 21.73 8.37
N SER A 460 -1.29 21.67 8.80
CA SER A 460 -0.14 22.17 8.04
C SER A 460 0.86 21.04 7.88
N ASN A 461 1.37 20.86 6.67
CA ASN A 461 2.41 19.90 6.34
C ASN A 461 3.56 20.67 5.68
N ILE A 462 4.77 20.42 6.14
CA ILE A 462 6.00 20.93 5.53
C ILE A 462 6.86 19.70 5.23
N GLY A 463 7.41 19.62 4.04
CA GLY A 463 8.24 18.48 3.66
C GLY A 463 9.23 18.80 2.57
N ILE A 464 10.27 18.01 2.56
CA ILE A 464 11.28 17.97 1.50
C ILE A 464 11.23 16.60 0.86
N THR A 465 11.14 16.54 -0.46
CA THR A 465 11.26 15.31 -1.22
C THR A 465 12.49 15.38 -2.11
N PHE A 466 13.11 14.26 -2.36
CA PHE A 466 14.27 14.19 -3.24
C PHE A 466 14.18 12.97 -4.17
N SER A 467 14.72 13.14 -5.37
CA SER A 467 14.88 12.10 -6.38
C SER A 467 16.18 12.34 -7.12
N GLY A 468 17.09 11.39 -7.07
CA GLY A 468 18.38 11.43 -7.74
C GLY A 468 18.63 10.17 -8.54
N THR A 469 19.28 10.34 -9.70
CA THR A 469 19.76 9.25 -10.55
C THR A 469 21.15 9.61 -11.02
N LYS A 470 22.08 8.66 -10.91
CA LYS A 470 23.38 8.71 -11.57
C LYS A 470 23.56 7.42 -12.32
N ALA A 471 23.71 7.47 -13.64
CA ALA A 471 23.91 6.30 -14.48
C ALA A 471 25.11 6.52 -15.41
N GLU A 472 25.94 5.49 -15.53
CA GLU A 472 27.07 5.40 -16.41
C GLU A 472 27.01 4.07 -17.16
N ASN A 473 26.85 4.14 -18.49
CA ASN A 473 26.79 2.96 -19.32
C ASN A 473 27.89 2.99 -20.35
N HIS A 474 28.52 1.83 -20.51
CA HIS A 474 29.53 1.58 -21.53
C HIS A 474 29.12 0.35 -22.32
N ILE A 475 29.50 0.32 -23.58
CA ILE A 475 29.30 -0.84 -24.45
C ILE A 475 30.68 -1.35 -24.90
N TYR A 476 30.76 -2.63 -25.14
CA TYR A 476 31.97 -3.24 -25.67
C TYR A 476 31.77 -3.57 -27.17
N ASP A 477 32.76 -3.23 -27.98
CA ASP A 477 32.81 -3.71 -29.37
C ASP A 477 33.35 -5.17 -29.45
N ASN A 478 33.40 -5.74 -30.64
CA ASN A 478 33.88 -7.11 -30.83
C ASN A 478 35.38 -7.31 -30.51
N GLU A 479 36.14 -6.20 -30.41
CA GLU A 479 37.54 -6.17 -30.03
C GLU A 479 37.70 -5.94 -28.51
N LEU A 480 36.62 -5.90 -27.79
CA LEU A 480 36.53 -5.62 -26.32
C LEU A 480 37.00 -4.21 -25.96
N ASN A 481 36.93 -3.25 -26.89
CA ASN A 481 37.12 -1.84 -26.56
C ASN A 481 35.91 -1.30 -25.82
N ARG A 482 36.16 -0.62 -24.71
CA ARG A 482 35.12 -0.05 -23.84
C ARG A 482 34.75 1.34 -24.33
N ILE A 483 33.51 1.52 -24.81
CA ILE A 483 33.00 2.76 -25.40
C ILE A 483 31.92 3.35 -24.49
N PRO A 484 32.01 4.62 -24.06
CA PRO A 484 30.96 5.24 -23.27
C PRO A 484 29.73 5.53 -24.15
N VAL A 485 28.53 5.15 -23.67
CA VAL A 485 27.28 5.32 -24.43
C VAL A 485 26.22 6.08 -23.66
N ALA A 486 26.33 6.20 -22.35
CA ALA A 486 25.44 7.06 -21.57
C ALA A 486 26.11 7.54 -20.30
N PHE A 487 25.88 8.82 -20.03
CA PHE A 487 26.14 9.47 -18.75
C PHE A 487 24.91 10.32 -18.40
N ALA A 488 24.21 9.95 -17.34
CA ALA A 488 23.01 10.66 -16.93
C ALA A 488 23.05 10.98 -15.43
N THR A 489 22.92 12.26 -15.11
CA THR A 489 22.71 12.72 -13.74
C THR A 489 21.41 13.52 -13.66
N LYS A 490 20.63 13.22 -12.65
CA LYS A 490 19.45 13.99 -12.26
C LYS A 490 19.44 14.16 -10.76
N HIS A 491 19.28 15.40 -10.31
CA HIS A 491 18.94 15.74 -8.94
C HIS A 491 17.70 16.62 -8.94
N GLU A 492 16.69 16.21 -8.24
CA GLU A 492 15.45 16.97 -8.02
C GLU A 492 15.14 16.98 -6.55
N THR A 493 15.04 18.17 -5.96
CA THR A 493 14.64 18.37 -4.56
C THR A 493 13.46 19.33 -4.53
N ASN A 494 12.38 18.92 -3.87
CA ASN A 494 11.17 19.74 -3.77
C ASN A 494 10.92 20.13 -2.31
N LEU A 495 10.88 21.44 -2.02
CA LEU A 495 10.38 21.99 -0.77
C LEU A 495 8.88 22.22 -0.90
N GLN A 496 8.09 21.61 -0.01
CA GLN A 496 6.63 21.68 -0.07
C GLN A 496 6.04 22.20 1.24
N ILE A 497 5.07 23.10 1.11
CA ILE A 497 4.28 23.61 2.22
C ILE A 497 2.82 23.46 1.82
N ASN A 498 2.05 22.72 2.60
CA ASN A 498 0.62 22.49 2.37
C ASN A 498 -0.15 22.77 3.65
N THR A 499 -1.04 23.75 3.62
CA THR A 499 -1.84 24.15 4.78
C THR A 499 -3.30 24.27 4.39
N PHE A 500 -4.21 23.74 5.22
CA PHE A 500 -5.64 23.94 5.05
C PHE A 500 -6.38 24.11 6.35
N ILE A 501 -7.47 24.83 6.26
CA ILE A 501 -8.46 24.98 7.32
C ILE A 501 -9.69 24.16 6.92
N ASN A 502 -10.14 23.29 7.82
CA ASN A 502 -11.41 22.60 7.70
C ASN A 502 -12.38 23.19 8.71
N LYS A 503 -13.48 23.78 8.21
CA LYS A 503 -14.48 24.47 9.03
C LYS A 503 -15.86 23.92 8.75
N ARG A 504 -16.53 23.48 9.80
CA ARG A 504 -17.95 23.18 9.80
C ARG A 504 -18.73 24.44 10.15
N PHE A 505 -19.48 24.98 9.21
CA PHE A 505 -20.30 26.18 9.43
C PHE A 505 -21.59 25.84 10.19
N ASN A 506 -22.19 24.71 9.86
CA ASN A 506 -23.38 24.16 10.51
C ASN A 506 -23.51 22.65 10.25
N ALA A 507 -24.61 22.03 10.64
CA ALA A 507 -24.87 20.60 10.42
C ALA A 507 -24.89 20.18 8.93
N PHE A 508 -25.14 21.13 8.03
CA PHE A 508 -25.35 20.87 6.61
C PHE A 508 -24.18 21.31 5.73
N HIS A 509 -23.22 22.08 6.25
CA HIS A 509 -22.13 22.66 5.46
C HIS A 509 -20.78 22.57 6.17
N THR A 510 -19.85 21.89 5.52
CA THR A 510 -18.43 21.83 5.89
C THR A 510 -17.59 22.29 4.71
N ASN A 511 -16.61 23.17 4.94
CA ASN A 511 -15.68 23.64 3.93
C ASN A 511 -14.25 23.28 4.31
N ARG A 512 -13.44 23.00 3.31
CA ARG A 512 -11.98 22.86 3.40
C ARG A 512 -11.34 23.77 2.37
N THR A 513 -10.60 24.77 2.84
CA THR A 513 -9.85 25.70 1.99
C THR A 513 -8.39 25.61 2.33
N GLY A 514 -7.55 25.52 1.33
CA GLY A 514 -6.13 25.36 1.53
C GLY A 514 -5.27 25.92 0.41
N ILE A 515 -3.98 25.99 0.72
CA ILE A 515 -2.92 26.45 -0.15
C ILE A 515 -1.76 25.45 -0.10
N SER A 516 -1.15 25.18 -1.25
CA SER A 516 0.05 24.37 -1.38
C SER A 516 1.07 25.12 -2.23
N TYR A 517 2.28 25.19 -1.73
CA TYR A 517 3.44 25.72 -2.44
C TYR A 517 4.46 24.60 -2.62
N THR A 518 5.08 24.54 -3.81
CA THR A 518 6.17 23.62 -4.12
C THR A 518 7.30 24.38 -4.83
N GLY A 519 8.46 24.50 -4.21
CA GLY A 519 9.69 24.94 -4.83
C GLY A 519 10.46 23.73 -5.35
N ILE A 520 10.70 23.64 -6.65
CA ILE A 520 11.37 22.53 -7.35
C ILE A 520 12.78 22.98 -7.69
N PHE A 521 13.77 22.39 -7.06
CA PHE A 521 15.20 22.61 -7.35
C PHE A 521 15.68 21.43 -8.17
N TYR A 522 16.36 21.68 -9.27
CA TYR A 522 16.80 20.63 -10.18
C TYR A 522 18.20 20.90 -10.74
N ASP A 523 18.89 19.82 -11.06
CA ASP A 523 20.16 19.75 -11.79
C ASP A 523 20.10 18.51 -12.69
N LEU A 524 20.22 18.73 -14.01
CA LEU A 524 20.03 17.73 -15.06
C LEU A 524 21.23 17.76 -16.01
N ASN A 525 21.78 16.58 -16.31
CA ASN A 525 22.82 16.43 -17.33
C ASN A 525 22.74 15.02 -17.94
N PHE A 526 22.12 14.90 -19.14
CA PHE A 526 21.94 13.64 -19.84
C PHE A 526 22.69 13.68 -21.18
N ASN A 527 23.77 12.90 -21.27
CA ASN A 527 24.54 12.70 -22.47
C ASN A 527 24.45 11.23 -22.85
N ILE A 528 23.96 10.93 -24.04
CA ILE A 528 23.61 9.57 -24.44
C ILE A 528 23.90 9.39 -25.92
N SER A 529 24.36 8.21 -26.32
CA SER A 529 24.52 7.85 -27.73
C SER A 529 23.14 7.72 -28.38
N PRO A 530 22.88 8.42 -29.51
CA PRO A 530 21.62 8.33 -30.23
C PRO A 530 21.40 6.93 -30.83
N ASN A 531 22.46 6.20 -31.10
CA ASN A 531 22.37 4.81 -31.53
C ASN A 531 23.52 3.99 -30.94
N ILE A 532 23.21 3.25 -29.91
CA ILE A 532 24.17 2.38 -29.22
C ILE A 532 24.65 1.23 -30.14
N GLY A 533 23.77 0.73 -31.01
CA GLY A 533 24.09 -0.37 -31.94
C GLY A 533 25.15 0.01 -32.95
N LEU A 534 25.19 1.28 -33.35
CA LEU A 534 26.14 1.84 -34.31
C LEU A 534 27.31 2.63 -33.65
N PHE A 535 27.41 2.58 -32.28
CA PHE A 535 28.47 3.25 -31.54
C PHE A 535 28.59 4.78 -31.79
N TYR A 536 27.47 5.46 -32.02
CA TYR A 536 27.49 6.91 -32.20
C TYR A 536 27.98 7.62 -30.93
N PRO A 537 28.69 8.75 -31.08
CA PRO A 537 29.12 9.56 -29.96
C PRO A 537 27.93 10.00 -29.11
N MET A 538 28.16 10.22 -27.79
CA MET A 538 27.13 10.76 -26.93
C MET A 538 26.77 12.18 -27.34
N GLU A 539 25.47 12.47 -27.31
CA GLU A 539 24.88 13.81 -27.51
C GLU A 539 24.11 14.23 -26.23
N CYS A 540 23.96 15.53 -26.05
CA CYS A 540 23.23 16.08 -24.91
C CYS A 540 21.71 16.02 -25.19
N TYR A 541 20.98 15.31 -24.35
CA TYR A 541 19.52 15.18 -24.45
C TYR A 541 18.75 15.99 -23.41
N ALA A 542 19.36 16.30 -22.29
CA ALA A 542 18.78 17.21 -21.30
C ALA A 542 19.90 17.89 -20.50
N TYR A 543 19.77 19.17 -20.33
CA TYR A 543 20.67 19.96 -19.50
C TYR A 543 19.92 21.11 -18.87
N GLY A 544 20.12 21.35 -17.58
CA GLY A 544 19.57 22.50 -16.90
C GLY A 544 19.76 22.42 -15.40
N GLU A 545 19.99 23.57 -14.80
CA GLU A 545 20.08 23.78 -13.36
C GLU A 545 19.20 24.98 -13.00
N GLY A 546 18.43 24.88 -11.90
CA GLY A 546 17.62 26.02 -11.47
C GLY A 546 16.54 25.69 -10.46
N GLN A 547 15.57 26.60 -10.41
CA GLN A 547 14.43 26.54 -9.53
C GLN A 547 13.14 26.89 -10.29
N ASN A 548 12.08 26.13 -10.06
CA ASN A 548 10.73 26.45 -10.50
C ASN A 548 9.77 26.43 -9.31
N ASN A 549 8.71 27.25 -9.36
CA ASN A 549 7.75 27.36 -8.29
C ASN A 549 6.34 26.99 -8.77
N VAL A 550 5.62 26.23 -7.95
CA VAL A 550 4.24 25.85 -8.19
C VAL A 550 3.39 26.29 -7.02
N LEU A 551 2.32 27.01 -7.31
CA LEU A 551 1.31 27.42 -6.33
C LEU A 551 -0.01 26.74 -6.66
N TYR A 552 -0.64 26.11 -5.67
CA TYR A 552 -1.99 25.56 -5.78
C TYR A 552 -2.87 26.07 -4.65
N ILE A 553 -4.02 26.63 -5.00
CA ILE A 553 -5.03 27.12 -4.05
C ILE A 553 -6.33 26.41 -4.34
N TYR A 554 -7.04 25.99 -3.31
CA TYR A 554 -8.30 25.29 -3.47
C TYR A 554 -9.31 25.62 -2.36
N SER A 555 -10.57 25.47 -2.71
CA SER A 555 -11.69 25.46 -1.76
C SER A 555 -12.66 24.37 -2.12
N ASN A 556 -13.14 23.63 -1.12
CA ASN A 556 -13.98 22.46 -1.29
C ASN A 556 -15.09 22.45 -0.22
N SER A 557 -16.35 22.47 -0.63
CA SER A 557 -17.51 22.50 0.24
C SER A 557 -18.34 21.24 0.14
N LEU A 558 -18.54 20.58 1.26
CA LEU A 558 -19.44 19.45 1.41
C LEU A 558 -20.77 19.93 1.99
N PHE A 559 -21.84 19.69 1.26
CA PHE A 559 -23.23 20.01 1.67
C PHE A 559 -24.02 18.71 1.91
N GLN A 560 -24.67 18.62 3.04
CA GLN A 560 -25.71 17.66 3.34
C GLN A 560 -27.04 18.27 2.91
N LEU A 561 -27.47 18.04 1.66
CA LEU A 561 -28.69 18.65 1.10
C LEU A 561 -29.96 18.08 1.74
N THR A 562 -29.97 16.79 1.96
CA THR A 562 -30.97 16.04 2.72
C THR A 562 -30.30 14.89 3.45
N ASN A 563 -31.01 14.19 4.33
CA ASN A 563 -30.46 13.01 5.03
C ASN A 563 -29.95 11.92 4.09
N LYS A 564 -30.43 11.91 2.85
CA LYS A 564 -30.09 10.92 1.83
C LYS A 564 -29.18 11.45 0.72
N LEU A 565 -29.00 12.78 0.61
CA LEU A 565 -28.28 13.40 -0.50
C LEU A 565 -27.16 14.30 0.02
N LYS A 566 -25.93 13.95 -0.34
CA LYS A 566 -24.73 14.77 -0.13
C LYS A 566 -24.24 15.32 -1.47
N MET A 567 -23.74 16.56 -1.45
CA MET A 567 -23.11 17.23 -2.59
C MET A 567 -21.76 17.79 -2.16
N ASN A 568 -20.75 17.58 -2.98
CA ASN A 568 -19.46 18.23 -2.82
C ASN A 568 -19.18 19.12 -4.03
N VAL A 569 -18.85 20.38 -3.78
CA VAL A 569 -18.48 21.37 -4.82
C VAL A 569 -17.12 21.93 -4.46
N GLY A 570 -16.23 21.97 -5.41
CA GLY A 570 -14.88 22.48 -5.18
C GLY A 570 -14.30 23.15 -6.41
N VAL A 571 -13.31 23.98 -6.20
CA VAL A 571 -12.47 24.59 -7.23
C VAL A 571 -11.04 24.64 -6.72
N GLY A 572 -10.12 24.32 -7.63
CA GLY A 572 -8.68 24.52 -7.44
C GLY A 572 -8.11 25.39 -8.54
N THR A 573 -7.00 26.03 -8.30
CA THR A 573 -6.20 26.72 -9.30
C THR A 573 -4.72 26.45 -9.08
N GLN A 574 -4.03 26.05 -10.14
CA GLN A 574 -2.59 25.80 -10.15
C GLN A 574 -1.89 26.81 -11.04
N TYR A 575 -0.75 27.32 -10.57
CA TYR A 575 0.13 28.23 -11.32
C TYR A 575 1.57 27.70 -11.25
N ILE A 576 2.27 27.77 -12.39
CA ILE A 576 3.68 27.42 -12.55
C ILE A 576 4.43 28.64 -13.07
N ASP A 577 5.51 29.05 -12.42
CA ASP A 577 6.29 30.23 -12.78
C ASP A 577 7.18 30.01 -14.01
N LEU A 578 7.61 28.80 -14.31
CA LEU A 578 8.46 28.44 -15.45
C LEU A 578 7.95 29.01 -16.77
N ASN A 579 6.68 28.79 -17.07
CA ASN A 579 6.04 29.21 -18.31
C ASN A 579 4.76 30.03 -18.09
N LYS A 580 4.52 30.44 -16.83
CA LYS A 580 3.35 31.21 -16.41
C LYS A 580 2.03 30.49 -16.71
N ALA A 581 2.08 29.17 -16.84
CA ALA A 581 0.90 28.35 -17.10
C ALA A 581 0.01 28.26 -15.84
N TRP A 582 -1.30 28.25 -16.06
CA TRP A 582 -2.27 28.14 -14.99
C TRP A 582 -3.48 27.31 -15.39
N THR A 583 -4.20 26.77 -14.36
CA THR A 583 -5.43 26.01 -14.54
C THR A 583 -6.49 26.50 -13.58
N ILE A 584 -7.77 26.35 -13.96
CA ILE A 584 -8.91 26.37 -13.07
C ILE A 584 -9.51 24.96 -13.09
N GLU A 585 -9.69 24.36 -11.93
CA GLU A 585 -10.01 22.95 -11.76
C GLU A 585 -11.33 22.78 -10.97
N PRO A 586 -12.50 22.90 -11.62
CA PRO A 586 -13.79 22.67 -10.96
C PRO A 586 -13.98 21.19 -10.62
N ARG A 587 -14.65 20.95 -9.51
CA ARG A 587 -15.04 19.63 -8.98
C ARG A 587 -16.51 19.66 -8.57
N LEU A 588 -17.22 18.59 -8.88
CA LEU A 588 -18.60 18.39 -8.46
C LEU A 588 -18.83 16.90 -8.20
N SER A 589 -19.41 16.57 -7.08
CA SER A 589 -19.86 15.21 -6.84
C SER A 589 -21.12 15.17 -5.99
N PHE A 590 -21.90 14.12 -6.23
CA PHE A 590 -23.14 13.84 -5.49
C PHE A 590 -23.08 12.39 -4.99
N LYS A 591 -23.68 12.15 -3.83
CA LYS A 591 -23.96 10.81 -3.32
C LYS A 591 -25.38 10.75 -2.78
N TRP A 592 -26.18 9.89 -3.36
CA TRP A 592 -27.58 9.69 -3.03
C TRP A 592 -27.83 8.30 -2.46
N ASN A 593 -28.21 8.25 -1.19
CA ASN A 593 -28.58 7.06 -0.45
C ASN A 593 -30.09 6.84 -0.60
N PHE A 594 -30.56 6.42 -1.77
CA PHE A 594 -31.99 6.27 -2.03
C PHE A 594 -32.63 5.05 -1.33
N HIS A 595 -31.80 4.08 -0.91
CA HIS A 595 -32.19 2.92 -0.13
C HIS A 595 -31.11 2.62 0.93
N PRO A 596 -31.42 2.05 2.10
CA PRO A 596 -30.42 1.80 3.17
C PRO A 596 -29.20 0.98 2.76
N LYS A 597 -29.30 0.19 1.70
CA LYS A 597 -28.23 -0.68 1.17
C LYS A 597 -27.79 -0.30 -0.25
N GLN A 598 -28.31 0.78 -0.81
CA GLN A 598 -28.02 1.15 -2.20
C GLN A 598 -27.69 2.63 -2.30
N TYR A 599 -26.63 2.92 -3.04
CA TYR A 599 -26.11 4.27 -3.22
C TYR A 599 -25.88 4.53 -4.70
N LEU A 600 -26.23 5.71 -5.15
CA LEU A 600 -25.86 6.24 -6.45
C LEU A 600 -24.96 7.44 -6.23
N SER A 601 -23.80 7.46 -6.87
CA SER A 601 -22.87 8.58 -6.78
C SER A 601 -22.46 9.03 -8.18
N PHE A 602 -22.36 10.33 -8.37
CA PHE A 602 -21.87 10.96 -9.59
C PHE A 602 -20.68 11.85 -9.26
N GLY A 603 -19.68 11.89 -10.13
CA GLY A 603 -18.54 12.77 -10.01
C GLY A 603 -18.08 13.33 -11.32
N TYR A 604 -17.77 14.62 -11.28
CA TYR A 604 -17.08 15.35 -12.34
C TYR A 604 -15.87 16.08 -11.77
N GLY A 605 -14.76 16.06 -12.49
CA GLY A 605 -13.58 16.83 -12.13
C GLY A 605 -12.76 17.20 -13.36
N LEU A 606 -12.23 18.43 -13.36
CA LEU A 606 -11.16 18.86 -14.23
C LEU A 606 -9.86 18.86 -13.44
N SER A 607 -8.79 18.26 -13.94
CA SER A 607 -7.46 18.27 -13.31
C SER A 607 -6.39 18.68 -14.30
N GLY A 608 -5.43 19.47 -13.81
CA GLY A 608 -4.21 19.82 -14.53
C GLY A 608 -3.01 19.04 -14.00
N ARG A 609 -2.03 18.77 -14.86
CA ARG A 609 -0.75 18.15 -14.49
C ARG A 609 0.39 18.86 -15.20
N ARG A 610 1.42 19.23 -14.44
CA ARG A 610 2.70 19.65 -15.00
C ARG A 610 3.46 18.45 -15.54
N GLU A 611 4.33 18.66 -16.48
CA GLU A 611 5.22 17.61 -16.97
C GLU A 611 6.38 17.36 -15.99
N ARG A 612 7.11 16.30 -16.21
CA ARG A 612 8.35 15.99 -15.48
C ARG A 612 9.39 17.06 -15.81
N ILE A 613 10.23 17.39 -14.83
CA ILE A 613 11.18 18.50 -14.99
C ILE A 613 12.14 18.26 -16.16
N GLU A 614 12.59 17.04 -16.36
CA GLU A 614 13.47 16.66 -17.46
C GLU A 614 12.84 16.87 -18.84
N TYR A 615 11.50 16.82 -18.97
CA TYR A 615 10.84 17.04 -20.26
C TYR A 615 10.84 18.51 -20.67
N TYR A 616 10.83 19.44 -19.73
CA TYR A 616 10.94 20.86 -20.03
C TYR A 616 12.31 21.24 -20.58
N TYR A 617 13.37 20.57 -20.08
CA TYR A 617 14.77 20.85 -20.42
C TYR A 617 15.38 19.82 -21.37
N THR A 618 14.53 19.15 -22.15
CA THR A 618 14.96 18.25 -23.22
C THR A 618 15.46 19.06 -24.40
N TYR A 619 16.66 18.75 -24.88
CA TYR A 619 17.25 19.24 -26.12
C TYR A 619 17.03 18.23 -27.23
N VAL A 620 16.76 18.74 -28.44
CA VAL A 620 16.77 17.91 -29.64
C VAL A 620 18.20 17.90 -30.17
N PRO A 621 18.82 16.75 -30.37
CA PRO A 621 20.15 16.65 -30.93
C PRO A 621 20.31 17.47 -32.23
N ASN A 622 21.43 18.23 -32.34
CA ASN A 622 21.74 19.15 -33.44
C ASN A 622 20.81 20.41 -33.55
N GLN A 623 19.95 20.67 -32.58
CA GLN A 623 19.07 21.86 -32.54
C GLN A 623 19.18 22.53 -31.14
N LYS A 624 20.34 23.12 -30.82
CA LYS A 624 20.70 23.62 -29.49
C LYS A 624 19.76 24.69 -28.87
N ASP A 625 18.96 25.36 -29.71
CA ASP A 625 18.11 26.48 -29.26
C ASP A 625 16.64 26.05 -29.03
N ILE A 626 16.34 24.75 -29.13
CA ILE A 626 14.98 24.24 -29.01
C ILE A 626 14.85 23.41 -27.72
N ASP A 627 14.04 23.92 -26.82
CA ASP A 627 13.64 23.24 -25.58
C ASP A 627 12.11 23.14 -25.48
N ASN A 628 11.66 22.41 -24.49
CA ASN A 628 10.25 22.18 -24.19
C ASN A 628 9.73 23.09 -23.05
N THR A 629 10.42 24.16 -22.68
CA THR A 629 10.03 25.00 -21.53
C THR A 629 8.67 25.66 -21.67
N ARG A 630 8.16 25.79 -22.90
CA ARG A 630 6.84 26.37 -23.24
C ARG A 630 5.67 25.39 -23.11
N LEU A 631 5.93 24.11 -22.78
CA LEU A 631 4.86 23.11 -22.62
C LEU A 631 3.88 23.53 -21.52
N GLY A 632 2.62 23.65 -21.90
CA GLY A 632 1.52 23.90 -20.98
C GLY A 632 1.20 22.67 -20.11
N MET A 633 0.33 22.87 -19.12
CA MET A 633 -0.16 21.74 -18.33
C MET A 633 -1.12 20.87 -19.15
N GLY A 634 -0.86 19.55 -19.15
CA GLY A 634 -1.83 18.56 -19.61
C GLY A 634 -3.08 18.60 -18.72
N LYS A 635 -4.26 18.44 -19.28
CA LYS A 635 -5.54 18.53 -18.57
C LYS A 635 -6.43 17.33 -18.86
N THR A 636 -7.27 16.98 -17.87
CA THR A 636 -8.24 15.88 -18.01
C THR A 636 -9.59 16.26 -17.40
N HIS A 637 -10.65 16.05 -18.16
CA HIS A 637 -12.02 15.97 -17.66
C HIS A 637 -12.27 14.52 -17.25
N GLN A 638 -12.76 14.30 -16.04
CA GLN A 638 -13.13 12.99 -15.52
C GLN A 638 -14.61 12.99 -15.13
N LEU A 639 -15.34 12.00 -15.61
CA LEU A 639 -16.73 11.74 -15.29
C LEU A 639 -16.83 10.29 -14.79
N ASN A 640 -17.49 10.08 -13.66
CA ASN A 640 -17.82 8.73 -13.20
C ASN A 640 -19.20 8.71 -12.54
N LEU A 641 -19.93 7.65 -12.80
CA LEU A 641 -21.16 7.29 -12.12
C LEU A 641 -20.92 5.99 -11.37
N THR A 642 -21.32 5.91 -10.11
CA THR A 642 -21.10 4.72 -9.28
C THR A 642 -22.42 4.27 -8.67
N TYR A 643 -22.81 3.03 -8.94
CA TYR A 643 -23.88 2.35 -8.26
C TYR A 643 -23.31 1.31 -7.32
N ASP A 644 -23.58 1.43 -6.03
CA ASP A 644 -23.18 0.51 -4.97
C ASP A 644 -24.41 -0.17 -4.35
N TRP A 645 -24.36 -1.50 -4.25
CA TRP A 645 -25.41 -2.30 -3.65
C TRP A 645 -24.84 -3.32 -2.65
N MET A 646 -25.10 -3.08 -1.37
CA MET A 646 -24.86 -4.04 -0.30
C MET A 646 -25.93 -5.13 -0.32
N ILE A 647 -25.76 -6.14 -1.16
CA ILE A 647 -26.72 -7.26 -1.32
C ILE A 647 -26.95 -7.92 0.04
N THR A 648 -25.86 -8.20 0.75
CA THR A 648 -25.89 -8.62 2.16
C THR A 648 -24.86 -7.81 2.95
N ASN A 649 -24.79 -7.96 4.27
CA ASN A 649 -23.77 -7.30 5.10
C ASN A 649 -22.32 -7.67 4.73
N ASN A 650 -22.14 -8.73 3.93
CA ASN A 650 -20.83 -9.24 3.53
C ASN A 650 -20.64 -9.32 2.02
N LEU A 651 -21.65 -9.01 1.22
CA LEU A 651 -21.59 -9.07 -0.25
C LEU A 651 -21.97 -7.71 -0.83
N ASN A 652 -21.04 -7.10 -1.53
CA ASN A 652 -21.19 -5.80 -2.18
C ASN A 652 -21.02 -5.92 -3.70
N LEU A 653 -21.92 -5.30 -4.45
CA LEU A 653 -21.83 -5.09 -5.88
C LEU A 653 -21.60 -3.63 -6.16
N ARG A 654 -20.58 -3.31 -6.97
CA ARG A 654 -20.31 -1.95 -7.46
C ARG A 654 -20.24 -1.97 -8.99
N ILE A 655 -20.93 -1.03 -9.62
CA ILE A 655 -20.92 -0.82 -11.08
C ILE A 655 -20.54 0.63 -11.33
N GLU A 656 -19.56 0.87 -12.21
CA GLU A 656 -18.95 2.18 -12.36
C GLU A 656 -18.60 2.49 -13.83
N PRO A 657 -19.56 2.99 -14.65
CA PRO A 657 -19.24 3.57 -15.93
C PRO A 657 -18.47 4.87 -15.76
N TYR A 658 -17.51 5.12 -16.66
CA TYR A 658 -16.67 6.30 -16.61
C TYR A 658 -16.31 6.81 -18.01
N PHE A 659 -15.95 8.10 -18.06
CA PHE A 659 -15.44 8.78 -19.23
C PHE A 659 -14.35 9.77 -18.82
N GLN A 660 -13.24 9.79 -19.58
CA GLN A 660 -12.13 10.73 -19.41
C GLN A 660 -11.78 11.34 -20.75
N TYR A 661 -11.55 12.65 -20.78
CA TYR A 661 -11.07 13.37 -21.95
C TYR A 661 -9.84 14.18 -21.56
N LEU A 662 -8.70 13.83 -22.17
CA LEU A 662 -7.42 14.48 -21.98
C LEU A 662 -7.19 15.48 -23.12
N TYR A 663 -6.59 16.63 -22.81
CA TYR A 663 -6.21 17.66 -23.77
C TYR A 663 -5.01 18.45 -23.29
N ASN A 664 -4.42 19.26 -24.17
CA ASN A 664 -3.12 19.90 -23.96
C ASN A 664 -2.01 18.88 -23.63
N ILE A 665 -2.09 17.69 -24.19
CA ILE A 665 -1.10 16.65 -23.98
C ILE A 665 0.10 16.91 -24.88
N PRO A 666 1.34 16.80 -24.39
CA PRO A 666 2.53 16.95 -25.23
C PRO A 666 2.60 15.89 -26.32
N VAL A 667 2.80 16.35 -27.56
CA VAL A 667 2.97 15.56 -28.79
C VAL A 667 4.05 16.16 -29.67
N GLN A 668 4.70 15.37 -30.50
CA GLN A 668 5.57 15.85 -31.55
C GLN A 668 4.71 16.28 -32.73
N GLU A 669 4.95 17.48 -33.29
CA GLU A 669 4.21 17.99 -34.44
C GLU A 669 4.36 17.08 -35.66
N ASN A 670 3.29 16.93 -36.43
CA ASN A 670 3.22 16.10 -37.64
C ASN A 670 3.63 14.61 -37.42
N SER A 671 3.55 14.09 -36.18
CA SER A 671 3.94 12.73 -35.83
C SER A 671 2.83 12.03 -35.01
N SER A 672 2.86 10.71 -35.01
CA SER A 672 2.03 9.88 -34.15
C SER A 672 2.47 9.93 -32.69
N PHE A 673 3.63 10.48 -32.38
CA PHE A 673 4.18 10.52 -31.02
C PHE A 673 3.30 11.31 -30.06
N SER A 674 3.07 10.73 -28.87
CA SER A 674 2.39 11.37 -27.74
C SER A 674 2.96 10.86 -26.43
N ILE A 675 3.11 11.76 -25.46
CA ILE A 675 3.54 11.42 -24.10
C ILE A 675 2.61 10.39 -23.41
N ILE A 676 1.37 10.24 -23.87
CA ILE A 676 0.43 9.20 -23.38
C ILE A 676 1.03 7.80 -23.50
N ASN A 677 1.74 7.53 -24.59
CA ASN A 677 2.31 6.21 -24.90
C ASN A 677 3.79 6.10 -24.55
N PHE A 678 4.41 7.21 -24.17
CA PHE A 678 5.84 7.27 -23.89
C PHE A 678 6.19 6.49 -22.62
N ASN A 679 7.20 5.65 -22.73
CA ASN A 679 7.62 4.77 -21.65
C ASN A 679 9.17 4.60 -21.56
N ALA A 680 9.90 5.56 -22.10
CA ALA A 680 11.36 5.59 -21.99
C ALA A 680 11.79 6.64 -20.97
N PHE A 681 12.98 6.47 -20.39
CA PHE A 681 13.54 7.39 -19.41
C PHE A 681 13.95 8.75 -20.04
N ILE A 682 14.33 8.74 -21.30
CA ILE A 682 14.90 9.89 -21.99
C ILE A 682 13.97 10.31 -23.11
N LEU A 683 13.63 11.58 -23.12
CA LEU A 683 12.89 12.25 -24.19
C LEU A 683 13.89 12.92 -25.13
N ASP A 684 13.71 12.70 -26.45
CA ASP A 684 14.58 13.18 -27.54
C ASP A 684 13.83 14.06 -28.56
N LYS A 685 12.67 14.57 -28.16
CA LYS A 685 11.74 15.22 -29.11
C LYS A 685 11.30 16.58 -28.63
N GLN A 686 11.18 17.53 -29.57
CA GLN A 686 10.44 18.76 -29.34
C GLN A 686 8.95 18.48 -29.32
N LEU A 687 8.26 19.05 -28.35
CA LEU A 687 6.85 18.77 -28.11
C LEU A 687 6.00 20.07 -28.15
N ALA A 688 4.74 19.90 -28.56
CA ALA A 688 3.70 20.91 -28.47
C ALA A 688 2.51 20.38 -27.66
N SER A 689 1.89 21.24 -26.85
CA SER A 689 0.74 20.85 -25.98
C SER A 689 -0.58 20.85 -26.76
N THR A 690 -0.67 20.08 -27.86
CA THR A 690 -1.84 20.01 -28.75
C THR A 690 -2.54 18.66 -28.79
N GLY A 691 -1.91 17.62 -28.21
CA GLY A 691 -2.43 16.27 -28.20
C GLY A 691 -3.69 16.10 -27.36
N LYS A 692 -4.42 15.03 -27.63
CA LYS A 692 -5.66 14.68 -26.96
C LYS A 692 -5.70 13.19 -26.62
N GLY A 693 -6.53 12.83 -25.62
CA GLY A 693 -6.82 11.45 -25.28
C GLY A 693 -8.26 11.26 -24.87
N LYS A 694 -8.77 10.04 -24.96
CA LYS A 694 -10.08 9.67 -24.42
C LYS A 694 -10.09 8.24 -23.94
N ASN A 695 -10.54 8.04 -22.70
CA ASN A 695 -10.73 6.74 -22.09
C ASN A 695 -12.17 6.61 -21.63
N TYR A 696 -12.79 5.50 -21.91
CA TYR A 696 -14.16 5.22 -21.46
C TYR A 696 -14.38 3.74 -21.28
N GLY A 697 -15.21 3.40 -20.33
CA GLY A 697 -15.44 2.00 -19.99
C GLY A 697 -16.44 1.84 -18.86
N ILE A 698 -16.58 0.59 -18.43
CA ILE A 698 -17.40 0.18 -17.31
C ILE A 698 -16.61 -0.78 -16.42
N ASP A 699 -16.56 -0.48 -15.15
CA ASP A 699 -15.97 -1.32 -14.12
C ASP A 699 -17.07 -2.01 -13.30
N ILE A 700 -16.93 -3.30 -13.04
CA ILE A 700 -17.86 -4.09 -12.21
C ILE A 700 -17.05 -4.82 -11.15
N SER A 701 -17.45 -4.70 -9.90
CA SER A 701 -16.83 -5.36 -8.76
C SER A 701 -17.89 -6.08 -7.93
N LEU A 702 -17.68 -7.36 -7.66
CA LEU A 702 -18.49 -8.15 -6.74
C LEU A 702 -17.56 -8.69 -5.64
N GLU A 703 -17.81 -8.28 -4.40
CA GLU A 703 -16.90 -8.53 -3.29
C GLU A 703 -17.62 -9.19 -2.12
N HIS A 704 -17.11 -10.32 -1.68
CA HIS A 704 -17.51 -10.99 -0.46
C HIS A 704 -16.43 -10.79 0.61
N TYR A 705 -16.75 -9.97 1.62
CA TYR A 705 -15.87 -9.70 2.75
C TYR A 705 -15.67 -10.96 3.61
N LEU A 706 -14.57 -10.99 4.36
CA LEU A 706 -14.21 -12.12 5.20
C LEU A 706 -15.38 -12.50 6.13
N LYS A 707 -15.86 -13.74 6.00
CA LYS A 707 -16.88 -14.34 6.85
C LYS A 707 -16.61 -15.83 7.01
N LYS A 708 -16.57 -16.34 8.24
CA LYS A 708 -16.25 -17.75 8.55
C LYS A 708 -14.94 -18.22 7.89
N GLY A 709 -13.97 -17.31 7.76
CA GLY A 709 -12.68 -17.54 7.13
C GLY A 709 -12.69 -17.50 5.60
N TRP A 710 -13.80 -17.33 4.90
CA TRP A 710 -13.87 -17.20 3.45
C TRP A 710 -13.99 -15.74 3.01
N TYR A 711 -13.32 -15.40 1.94
CA TYR A 711 -13.49 -14.14 1.22
C TYR A 711 -13.15 -14.33 -0.25
N TRP A 712 -13.77 -13.53 -1.10
CA TRP A 712 -13.48 -13.53 -2.53
C TRP A 712 -13.88 -12.20 -3.17
N MET A 713 -13.30 -11.94 -4.32
CA MET A 713 -13.57 -10.76 -5.12
C MET A 713 -13.55 -11.14 -6.60
N LEU A 714 -14.53 -10.68 -7.35
CA LEU A 714 -14.60 -10.81 -8.80
C LEU A 714 -14.71 -9.41 -9.39
N ASN A 715 -13.73 -9.01 -10.20
CA ASN A 715 -13.66 -7.71 -10.85
C ASN A 715 -13.57 -7.88 -12.35
N GLY A 716 -14.33 -7.08 -13.07
CA GLY A 716 -14.28 -7.00 -14.52
C GLY A 716 -14.28 -5.55 -14.99
N SER A 717 -13.60 -5.28 -16.10
CA SER A 717 -13.64 -4.00 -16.78
C SER A 717 -13.61 -4.22 -18.28
N LEU A 718 -14.46 -3.44 -18.98
CA LEU A 718 -14.44 -3.30 -20.43
C LEU A 718 -14.16 -1.84 -20.75
N PHE A 719 -13.15 -1.57 -21.56
CA PHE A 719 -12.75 -0.19 -21.83
C PHE A 719 -12.08 0.00 -23.18
N LYS A 720 -12.03 1.26 -23.58
CA LYS A 720 -11.27 1.76 -24.73
C LYS A 720 -10.42 2.94 -24.29
N SER A 721 -9.19 2.96 -24.79
CA SER A 721 -8.25 4.07 -24.62
C SER A 721 -7.71 4.50 -25.99
N LYS A 722 -7.89 5.78 -26.32
CA LYS A 722 -7.47 6.37 -27.59
C LYS A 722 -6.69 7.64 -27.34
N TYR A 723 -5.77 7.94 -28.27
CA TYR A 723 -5.04 9.19 -28.30
C TYR A 723 -5.00 9.81 -29.71
N MET A 724 -4.65 11.07 -29.78
CA MET A 724 -4.40 11.82 -31.00
C MET A 724 -3.01 12.45 -30.89
N GLY A 725 -2.15 12.12 -31.83
CA GLY A 725 -0.80 12.69 -31.98
C GLY A 725 -0.80 14.09 -32.56
N GLY A 726 0.39 14.63 -32.87
CA GLY A 726 0.53 15.92 -33.56
C GLY A 726 0.12 15.92 -35.02
N ASP A 727 -0.09 14.77 -35.62
CA ASP A 727 -0.66 14.56 -36.92
C ASP A 727 -2.20 14.61 -36.95
N ASN A 728 -2.84 14.88 -35.82
CA ASN A 728 -4.30 14.96 -35.63
C ASN A 728 -5.10 13.69 -35.99
N ILE A 729 -4.46 12.50 -35.94
CA ILE A 729 -5.10 11.21 -36.21
C ILE A 729 -5.42 10.49 -34.90
N TRP A 730 -6.67 10.05 -34.72
CA TRP A 730 -7.08 9.24 -33.61
C TRP A 730 -6.65 7.78 -33.77
N ARG A 731 -5.88 7.29 -32.81
CA ARG A 731 -5.39 5.90 -32.73
C ARG A 731 -5.74 5.28 -31.39
N ASN A 732 -5.62 3.96 -31.27
CA ASN A 732 -5.65 3.32 -29.96
C ASN A 732 -4.37 3.66 -29.19
N SER A 733 -4.45 3.84 -27.87
CA SER A 733 -3.25 4.00 -27.05
C SER A 733 -2.54 2.67 -26.83
N ARG A 734 -1.29 2.71 -26.43
CA ARG A 734 -0.51 1.55 -25.99
C ARG A 734 -1.25 0.74 -24.91
N MET A 735 -1.95 1.41 -23.96
CA MET A 735 -2.67 0.83 -22.85
C MET A 735 -4.10 0.38 -23.18
N ASP A 736 -4.54 0.45 -24.45
CA ASP A 736 -5.87 -0.02 -24.88
C ASP A 736 -5.94 -1.55 -24.90
N ARG A 737 -5.99 -2.17 -23.73
CA ARG A 737 -6.10 -3.64 -23.57
C ARG A 737 -7.50 -4.16 -23.87
N GLY A 738 -8.52 -3.31 -23.86
CA GLY A 738 -9.92 -3.63 -24.17
C GLY A 738 -10.69 -4.24 -23.00
N PHE A 739 -10.10 -5.16 -22.26
CA PHE A 739 -10.74 -5.79 -21.11
C PHE A 739 -9.75 -6.26 -20.03
N VAL A 740 -10.26 -6.42 -18.82
CA VAL A 740 -9.59 -7.15 -17.73
C VAL A 740 -10.62 -7.84 -16.84
N VAL A 741 -10.35 -9.08 -16.46
CA VAL A 741 -11.13 -9.86 -15.49
C VAL A 741 -10.18 -10.40 -14.43
N LYS A 742 -10.56 -10.25 -13.16
CA LYS A 742 -9.78 -10.72 -12.03
C LYS A 742 -10.68 -11.49 -11.07
N ALA A 743 -10.24 -12.64 -10.65
CA ALA A 743 -10.87 -13.43 -9.61
C ALA A 743 -9.86 -13.68 -8.48
N LEU A 744 -10.24 -13.34 -7.27
CA LEU A 744 -9.43 -13.55 -6.08
C LEU A 744 -10.29 -14.31 -5.06
N ALA A 745 -9.72 -15.36 -4.48
CA ALA A 745 -10.38 -16.11 -3.42
C ALA A 745 -9.39 -16.58 -2.38
N GLY A 746 -9.82 -16.61 -1.12
CA GLY A 746 -8.99 -17.10 -0.03
C GLY A 746 -9.79 -17.73 1.09
N LYS A 747 -9.09 -18.58 1.83
CA LYS A 747 -9.60 -19.26 3.00
C LYS A 747 -8.58 -19.19 4.13
N GLU A 748 -9.07 -18.88 5.32
CA GLU A 748 -8.29 -18.95 6.55
C GLU A 748 -8.88 -20.05 7.47
N TRP A 749 -7.99 -20.82 8.06
CA TRP A 749 -8.31 -21.82 9.05
C TRP A 749 -7.61 -21.50 10.37
N THR A 750 -8.38 -21.50 11.44
CA THR A 750 -7.83 -21.47 12.79
C THR A 750 -7.56 -22.91 13.22
N LEU A 751 -6.30 -23.23 13.51
CA LEU A 751 -5.81 -24.57 13.78
C LEU A 751 -5.34 -24.73 15.23
N GLY A 752 -5.28 -25.97 15.69
CA GLY A 752 -4.82 -26.33 17.02
C GLY A 752 -5.91 -26.21 18.10
N LYS A 753 -5.79 -26.96 19.18
CA LYS A 753 -6.77 -26.98 20.29
C LYS A 753 -6.93 -25.63 20.99
N LYS A 754 -5.89 -24.79 20.96
CA LYS A 754 -5.87 -23.44 21.56
C LYS A 754 -6.25 -22.32 20.58
N GLY A 755 -6.50 -22.63 19.30
CA GLY A 755 -6.82 -21.64 18.27
C GLY A 755 -5.68 -20.66 17.96
N ASN A 756 -4.45 -20.98 18.31
CA ASN A 756 -3.30 -20.11 18.23
C ASN A 756 -2.50 -20.20 16.91
N LYS A 757 -2.95 -21.03 15.99
CA LYS A 757 -2.35 -21.21 14.68
C LYS A 757 -3.34 -20.78 13.60
N ILE A 758 -2.89 -20.05 12.62
CA ILE A 758 -3.70 -19.57 11.50
C ILE A 758 -3.01 -19.98 10.21
N LEU A 759 -3.72 -20.71 9.36
CA LEU A 759 -3.29 -21.02 8.00
C LEU A 759 -4.19 -20.27 7.04
N GLY A 760 -3.60 -19.46 6.17
CA GLY A 760 -4.29 -18.76 5.09
C GLY A 760 -3.79 -19.26 3.74
N VAL A 761 -4.68 -19.52 2.81
CA VAL A 761 -4.38 -19.84 1.42
C VAL A 761 -5.18 -18.93 0.51
N ASN A 762 -4.52 -18.32 -0.46
CA ASN A 762 -5.08 -17.36 -1.39
C ASN A 762 -4.64 -17.63 -2.81
N VAL A 763 -5.55 -17.42 -3.76
CA VAL A 763 -5.30 -17.48 -5.20
C VAL A 763 -5.88 -16.23 -5.84
N LYS A 764 -5.13 -15.65 -6.78
CA LYS A 764 -5.59 -14.58 -7.66
C LYS A 764 -5.39 -15.02 -9.10
N LEU A 765 -6.41 -14.86 -9.91
CA LEU A 765 -6.38 -15.09 -11.35
C LEU A 765 -6.61 -13.76 -12.05
N THR A 766 -5.80 -13.45 -13.04
CA THR A 766 -5.92 -12.25 -13.87
C THR A 766 -5.94 -12.65 -15.33
N TYR A 767 -7.01 -12.28 -16.04
CA TYR A 767 -7.11 -12.42 -17.48
C TYR A 767 -7.36 -11.04 -18.10
N GLN A 768 -6.43 -10.57 -18.94
CA GLN A 768 -6.50 -9.23 -19.53
C GLN A 768 -6.06 -9.24 -20.99
N GLY A 769 -6.55 -8.29 -21.77
CA GLY A 769 -6.11 -8.07 -23.14
C GLY A 769 -4.62 -7.68 -23.20
N GLY A 770 -3.97 -8.00 -24.31
CA GLY A 770 -2.59 -7.67 -24.55
C GLY A 770 -2.37 -6.17 -24.73
N GLU A 771 -1.14 -5.73 -24.55
CA GLU A 771 -0.67 -4.38 -24.85
C GLU A 771 -0.68 -4.15 -26.36
N ARG A 772 -0.92 -2.89 -26.78
CA ARG A 772 -0.83 -2.54 -28.20
C ARG A 772 0.57 -2.11 -28.57
N TYR A 773 0.95 -2.40 -29.82
CA TYR A 773 2.24 -2.06 -30.38
C TYR A 773 2.12 -1.65 -31.85
N SER A 774 3.11 -0.94 -32.34
CA SER A 774 3.22 -0.52 -33.75
C SER A 774 3.83 -1.66 -34.58
N PRO A 775 3.41 -1.82 -35.85
CA PRO A 775 4.11 -2.74 -36.75
C PRO A 775 5.60 -2.42 -36.83
N ILE A 776 6.42 -3.43 -36.89
CA ILE A 776 7.89 -3.30 -37.00
C ILE A 776 8.25 -3.04 -38.46
N ASP A 777 9.09 -2.04 -38.71
CA ASP A 777 9.77 -1.85 -39.98
C ASP A 777 11.07 -2.66 -39.98
N TYR A 778 11.04 -3.83 -40.56
CA TYR A 778 12.18 -4.74 -40.58
C TYR A 778 13.35 -4.19 -41.37
N ILE A 779 13.10 -3.44 -42.47
CA ILE A 779 14.16 -2.89 -43.32
C ILE A 779 14.92 -1.76 -42.58
N GLU A 780 14.21 -0.82 -42.04
CA GLU A 780 14.86 0.26 -41.26
C GLU A 780 15.48 -0.28 -39.95
N SER A 781 14.91 -1.35 -39.37
CA SER A 781 15.47 -1.99 -38.17
C SER A 781 16.82 -2.65 -38.45
N GLU A 782 16.96 -3.35 -39.56
CA GLU A 782 18.25 -3.95 -40.00
C GLU A 782 19.28 -2.88 -40.28
N LYS A 783 18.92 -1.80 -40.93
CA LYS A 783 19.80 -0.68 -41.28
C LYS A 783 20.30 0.09 -40.04
N ASN A 784 19.43 0.30 -39.05
CA ASN A 784 19.73 1.11 -37.88
C ASN A 784 20.21 0.26 -36.68
N HIS A 785 20.26 -1.07 -36.78
CA HIS A 785 20.67 -2.03 -35.75
C HIS A 785 19.84 -1.90 -34.45
N LEU A 786 18.56 -1.51 -34.60
CA LEU A 786 17.62 -1.38 -33.50
C LEU A 786 16.18 -1.58 -34.01
N ILE A 787 15.21 -1.71 -33.12
CA ILE A 787 13.82 -1.88 -33.54
C ILE A 787 13.24 -0.55 -33.99
N GLU A 788 12.94 -0.45 -35.28
CA GLU A 788 12.17 0.65 -35.88
C GLU A 788 10.72 0.23 -36.12
N VAL A 789 9.80 1.19 -36.03
CA VAL A 789 8.36 0.93 -36.17
C VAL A 789 7.72 1.82 -37.23
N ASP A 790 6.69 1.28 -37.91
CA ASP A 790 5.84 2.06 -38.80
C ASP A 790 4.94 2.99 -37.99
N GLU A 791 5.36 4.26 -37.85
CA GLU A 791 4.59 5.29 -37.12
C GLU A 791 3.25 5.62 -37.80
N THR A 792 3.08 5.37 -39.08
CA THR A 792 1.80 5.63 -39.77
C THR A 792 0.70 4.72 -39.24
N LYS A 793 1.07 3.51 -38.75
CA LYS A 793 0.20 2.50 -38.17
C LYS A 793 0.45 2.34 -36.67
N ALA A 794 0.82 3.42 -35.99
CA ALA A 794 1.17 3.38 -34.58
C ALA A 794 0.05 2.71 -33.74
N TYR A 795 0.45 1.72 -32.90
CA TYR A 795 -0.38 0.94 -31.98
C TYR A 795 -1.59 0.24 -32.63
N SER A 796 -1.50 -0.10 -33.92
CA SER A 796 -2.56 -0.82 -34.65
C SER A 796 -2.65 -2.30 -34.29
N LEU A 797 -1.54 -2.91 -33.88
CA LEU A 797 -1.46 -4.31 -33.50
C LEU A 797 -1.65 -4.50 -31.99
N GLN A 798 -2.00 -5.71 -31.58
CA GLN A 798 -2.20 -6.06 -30.19
C GLN A 798 -1.56 -7.41 -29.87
N LEU A 799 -0.82 -7.50 -28.75
CA LEU A 799 -0.28 -8.74 -28.24
C LEU A 799 -1.41 -9.69 -27.79
N PRO A 800 -1.17 -11.00 -27.75
CA PRO A 800 -2.16 -11.95 -27.22
C PRO A 800 -2.55 -11.61 -25.79
N PRO A 801 -3.79 -11.95 -25.37
CA PRO A 801 -4.23 -11.79 -24.00
C PRO A 801 -3.33 -12.56 -23.00
N SER A 802 -3.15 -12.00 -21.82
CA SER A 802 -2.39 -12.63 -20.74
C SER A 802 -3.30 -13.28 -19.72
N PHE A 803 -2.94 -14.49 -19.30
CA PHE A 803 -3.55 -15.20 -18.17
C PHE A 803 -2.49 -15.47 -17.12
N ILE A 804 -2.65 -14.88 -15.93
CA ILE A 804 -1.68 -14.93 -14.83
C ILE A 804 -2.39 -15.48 -13.60
N SER A 805 -1.76 -16.42 -12.92
CA SER A 805 -2.23 -16.94 -11.63
C SER A 805 -1.18 -16.70 -10.56
N ASP A 806 -1.63 -16.20 -9.40
CA ASP A 806 -0.79 -15.93 -8.23
C ASP A 806 -1.28 -16.75 -7.04
N LEU A 807 -0.35 -17.22 -6.21
CA LEU A 807 -0.62 -18.01 -5.00
C LEU A 807 0.03 -17.35 -3.79
N SER A 808 -0.67 -17.35 -2.65
CA SER A 808 -0.11 -16.97 -1.34
C SER A 808 -0.54 -17.96 -0.27
N ILE A 809 0.41 -18.45 0.52
CA ILE A 809 0.20 -19.32 1.68
C ILE A 809 0.87 -18.65 2.87
N ASN A 810 0.09 -18.37 3.93
CA ASN A 810 0.57 -17.76 5.15
C ASN A 810 0.27 -18.67 6.34
N TYR A 811 1.27 -19.01 7.13
CA TYR A 811 1.11 -19.82 8.34
C TYR A 811 1.65 -19.08 9.55
N ARG A 812 0.77 -18.71 10.48
CA ARG A 812 1.12 -17.98 11.70
C ARG A 812 0.96 -18.88 12.92
N ILE A 813 1.94 -18.83 13.81
CA ILE A 813 1.95 -19.52 15.11
C ILE A 813 2.11 -18.46 16.20
N ASN A 814 1.10 -18.27 17.02
CA ASN A 814 1.16 -17.33 18.13
C ASN A 814 1.48 -18.09 19.41
N LYS A 815 2.59 -17.76 20.07
CA LYS A 815 3.00 -18.21 21.41
C LYS A 815 2.82 -17.06 22.40
N GLU A 816 3.01 -17.30 23.68
CA GLU A 816 2.72 -16.29 24.73
C GLU A 816 3.42 -14.95 24.52
N LYS A 817 4.70 -14.94 24.16
CA LYS A 817 5.52 -13.73 24.02
C LYS A 817 6.02 -13.48 22.60
N VAL A 818 5.83 -14.42 21.70
CA VAL A 818 6.34 -14.33 20.33
C VAL A 818 5.32 -14.84 19.33
N SER A 819 5.30 -14.26 18.15
CA SER A 819 4.49 -14.73 17.04
C SER A 819 5.39 -15.01 15.85
N HIS A 820 5.26 -16.21 15.29
CA HIS A 820 6.00 -16.64 14.11
C HIS A 820 5.07 -16.63 12.90
N GLU A 821 5.52 -16.09 11.79
CA GLU A 821 4.79 -16.12 10.52
C GLU A 821 5.70 -16.64 9.41
N PHE A 822 5.24 -17.67 8.72
CA PHE A 822 5.86 -18.21 7.51
C PHE A 822 4.98 -17.86 6.34
N SER A 823 5.55 -17.29 5.29
CA SER A 823 4.82 -16.87 4.10
C SER A 823 5.52 -17.41 2.86
N PHE A 824 4.73 -18.01 1.98
CA PHE A 824 5.13 -18.41 0.64
C PHE A 824 4.21 -17.71 -0.36
N GLN A 825 4.77 -16.94 -1.25
CA GLN A 825 4.04 -16.24 -2.31
C GLN A 825 4.69 -16.58 -3.65
N LEU A 826 3.87 -16.76 -4.67
CA LEU A 826 4.35 -17.07 -6.02
C LEU A 826 3.52 -16.28 -7.02
N LEU A 827 4.18 -15.39 -7.76
CA LEU A 827 3.58 -14.70 -8.89
C LEU A 827 3.79 -15.51 -10.17
N ASN A 828 2.80 -15.45 -11.05
CA ASN A 828 2.80 -16.12 -12.34
C ASN A 828 3.01 -17.65 -12.21
N LEU A 829 2.29 -18.28 -11.30
CA LEU A 829 2.35 -19.73 -11.02
C LEU A 829 2.20 -20.59 -12.28
N ASN A 830 1.38 -20.15 -13.24
CA ASN A 830 1.15 -20.86 -14.50
C ASN A 830 2.24 -20.68 -15.55
N GLY A 831 3.31 -19.89 -15.24
CA GLY A 831 4.43 -19.67 -16.14
C GLY A 831 4.06 -18.97 -17.44
N PHE A 832 3.07 -18.05 -17.39
CA PHE A 832 2.69 -17.27 -18.57
C PHE A 832 3.91 -16.55 -19.13
N LYS A 833 4.13 -16.66 -20.44
CA LYS A 833 5.25 -16.06 -21.15
C LYS A 833 4.83 -14.75 -21.81
N ASN A 834 5.46 -13.66 -21.41
CA ASN A 834 5.32 -12.38 -22.12
C ASN A 834 6.00 -12.47 -23.48
N THR A 835 5.33 -11.98 -24.51
CA THR A 835 5.89 -11.82 -25.85
C THR A 835 6.49 -10.43 -26.00
N TYR A 836 7.70 -10.35 -26.53
CA TYR A 836 8.37 -9.10 -26.90
C TYR A 836 9.19 -9.29 -28.16
N TYR A 837 9.57 -8.19 -28.80
CA TYR A 837 10.46 -8.19 -29.95
C TYR A 837 11.83 -7.65 -29.55
N GLN A 838 12.88 -8.21 -30.11
CA GLN A 838 14.25 -7.89 -29.79
C GLN A 838 15.06 -7.88 -31.07
N TYR A 839 15.94 -6.88 -31.25
CA TYR A 839 16.91 -6.88 -32.33
C TYR A 839 18.10 -7.78 -31.95
N ASN A 840 18.37 -8.77 -32.77
CA ASN A 840 19.49 -9.68 -32.56
C ASN A 840 20.68 -9.18 -33.40
N ILE A 841 21.77 -8.80 -32.72
CA ILE A 841 22.95 -8.20 -33.36
C ILE A 841 23.83 -9.25 -34.08
N LEU A 842 23.72 -10.56 -33.73
CA LEU A 842 24.44 -11.62 -34.41
C LEU A 842 23.79 -11.99 -35.74
N THR A 843 22.49 -12.07 -35.78
CA THR A 843 21.73 -12.42 -36.99
C THR A 843 21.36 -11.21 -37.81
N ASN A 844 21.51 -9.98 -37.28
CA ASN A 844 21.09 -8.71 -37.86
C ASN A 844 19.60 -8.70 -38.19
N GLN A 845 18.75 -9.30 -37.33
CA GLN A 845 17.33 -9.44 -37.56
C GLN A 845 16.50 -9.13 -36.30
N VAL A 846 15.27 -8.72 -36.49
CA VAL A 846 14.31 -8.58 -35.37
C VAL A 846 13.68 -9.94 -35.10
N GLU A 847 13.83 -10.42 -33.89
CA GLU A 847 13.33 -11.70 -33.44
C GLU A 847 12.19 -11.53 -32.45
N LYS A 848 11.21 -12.44 -32.51
CA LYS A 848 10.16 -12.56 -31.53
C LYS A 848 10.56 -13.49 -30.41
N LYS A 849 10.67 -12.96 -29.19
CA LYS A 849 11.06 -13.69 -28.00
C LYS A 849 9.90 -13.88 -27.02
N HIS A 850 10.06 -14.85 -26.13
CA HIS A 850 9.10 -15.15 -25.07
C HIS A 850 9.84 -15.31 -23.75
N SER A 851 9.47 -14.57 -22.74
CA SER A 851 10.06 -14.65 -21.39
C SER A 851 9.00 -14.92 -20.34
N ALA A 852 9.22 -15.91 -19.49
CA ALA A 852 8.41 -16.19 -18.32
C ALA A 852 9.11 -15.69 -17.07
N SER A 853 8.38 -14.90 -16.28
CA SER A 853 8.86 -14.46 -14.97
C SER A 853 8.05 -15.16 -13.87
N LEU A 854 8.64 -16.22 -13.34
CA LEU A 854 8.14 -16.86 -12.12
C LEU A 854 8.82 -16.18 -10.93
N VAL A 855 8.04 -15.48 -10.08
CA VAL A 855 8.63 -14.67 -8.98
C VAL A 855 8.22 -15.27 -7.63
N PRO A 856 9.09 -16.05 -6.98
CA PRO A 856 8.86 -16.56 -5.65
C PRO A 856 9.17 -15.49 -4.58
N ASN A 857 8.46 -15.56 -3.45
CA ASN A 857 8.79 -14.84 -2.24
C ASN A 857 8.56 -15.74 -1.03
N ILE A 858 9.65 -16.13 -0.38
CA ILE A 858 9.65 -16.95 0.82
C ILE A 858 10.17 -16.09 1.96
N ARG A 859 9.43 -16.04 3.05
CA ARG A 859 9.83 -15.24 4.20
C ARG A 859 9.40 -15.85 5.52
N TYR A 860 10.19 -15.59 6.53
CA TYR A 860 9.90 -15.84 7.92
C TYR A 860 9.88 -14.52 8.68
N LYS A 861 8.85 -14.28 9.48
CA LYS A 861 8.72 -13.09 10.31
C LYS A 861 8.52 -13.49 11.77
N LEU A 862 9.28 -12.85 12.64
CA LEU A 862 9.20 -12.97 14.09
C LEU A 862 8.72 -11.65 14.68
N PHE A 863 7.67 -11.70 15.50
CA PHE A 863 7.18 -10.57 16.31
C PHE A 863 7.42 -10.84 17.77
N PHE A 864 7.91 -9.85 18.53
CA PHE A 864 8.24 -9.96 19.96
C PHE A 864 8.18 -8.61 20.68
#